data_76726e55522bcb0de8971a9f40d6bc61
#
_entry.id   76726e55522bcb0de8971a9f40d6bc61
#
_cell.length_a   1.000
_cell.length_b   1.000
_cell.length_c   1.000
_cell.angle_alpha   90.00
_cell.angle_beta   90.00
_cell.angle_gamma   90.00
#
_symmetry.space_group_name_H-M   'P 1'
#
loop_
_entity.id
_entity.type
_entity.pdbx_description
1 polymer ?
#
loop_
_entity_poly.entity_id
_entity_poly.type
_entity_poly.pdbx_seq_one_letter_code
_entity_poly.pdbx_strand_id
1 'polypeptide(L)'
;MPSTLRISRRGGLAARPPRRRILVGRAGDIRSRRRGAALTSHVFDLPDSLAAKAAPSLIADDEAHFAAIAEALRHSIAEVSDRLAVELRSPGGSGQAALDRDLEIHRLTGRLRTLRRFGLDLCLGRIVAADGGEPVYIGRLGLTAPDGRRLLIDWRSPAAEPFFGATHGDPMSLTSRRRYRWTRGRVTDYWDEVFTPDALDGHAALDEQSAFIASLGSTRSARMQDVLGTIQADQDAIIRAGSRGALVVDGGPGTGKTVVALHRTAYLLYSDPRLGHRRGGVLFIGPHQPYLDYVADILPGLGEEGVETCTLRDLVPEGASAAVEADPSVAGAKSSGELVQAVERAVGYYERPPRAAMTVETPWADVLVDADDWAEAFDAPEPGTPHNEARLQVWEELLSILTDRHDDVEPEELRAALADSRELRTTFNRAWPVLDPAGVVADLWSVPAYLRRCAPWLGDDEVRLLQRPDPRAWTVADLPFLDAARQRIGDPEASRDRRRREAAATTQREEMARVIDNLIEAQVHDDGEGVMTMLRGQDLQYSLIDEAELPSRDADELAGPFAHIVVDEAQELTDAEWRMVLARCPSRSLTIVGDRAQATHGFTESWQERLARIGLDHVALAHLTINYRTPEEVMAEAEPVIRAAIPDANVPTSVRSSGIPVAHGSVSDLDAILETWLSEHAEGTACVIARDTGVGAGSGMDASGRPVRVRSLTPELVKGLEFDLVVLIDPASFGAGIEGAVDRYVAMTRATQRLVILTSA
;
A
#
# COMPACT_ATOMS: atom_id res chain seq x y z
N MET A 1 -35.57 -57.62 -16.38
CA MET A 1 -36.55 -57.09 -17.38
C MET A 1 -36.46 -55.56 -17.35
N PRO A 2 -36.34 -54.96 -18.48
CA PRO A 2 -35.86 -53.61 -18.66
C PRO A 2 -36.98 -52.57 -18.81
N SER A 3 -36.69 -51.33 -18.49
CA SER A 3 -37.48 -50.21 -18.98
C SER A 3 -36.55 -49.10 -19.48
N THR A 4 -36.55 -49.04 -20.77
CA THR A 4 -35.98 -48.01 -21.63
C THR A 4 -36.56 -46.63 -21.34
N LEU A 5 -35.72 -45.60 -21.28
CA LEU A 5 -36.13 -44.22 -21.55
C LEU A 5 -35.08 -43.47 -22.36
N ARG A 6 -35.57 -42.86 -23.40
CA ARG A 6 -34.96 -42.26 -24.58
C ARG A 6 -34.04 -41.10 -24.26
N ILE A 7 -32.91 -41.07 -24.95
CA ILE A 7 -32.03 -39.93 -25.15
C ILE A 7 -32.71 -38.92 -26.08
N SER A 8 -32.88 -37.70 -25.61
CA SER A 8 -33.16 -36.53 -26.44
C SER A 8 -31.95 -35.61 -26.39
N ARG A 9 -31.22 -35.55 -27.50
CA ARG A 9 -30.18 -34.52 -27.75
C ARG A 9 -30.91 -33.20 -28.04
N ARG A 10 -30.63 -32.20 -27.19
CA ARG A 10 -30.77 -30.78 -27.57
C ARG A 10 -29.47 -30.07 -27.24
N GLY A 11 -28.89 -29.48 -28.29
CA GLY A 11 -27.69 -28.65 -28.21
C GLY A 11 -27.91 -27.42 -27.31
N GLY A 12 -27.03 -27.24 -26.36
CA GLY A 12 -26.93 -26.04 -25.54
C GLY A 12 -25.75 -25.20 -26.02
N LEU A 13 -26.04 -24.06 -26.59
CA LEU A 13 -25.06 -23.00 -26.86
C LEU A 13 -24.36 -22.62 -25.56
N ALA A 14 -23.03 -22.58 -25.61
CA ALA A 14 -22.21 -22.01 -24.58
C ALA A 14 -22.56 -20.52 -24.36
N ALA A 15 -23.03 -20.21 -23.17
CA ALA A 15 -23.25 -18.83 -22.75
C ALA A 15 -21.89 -18.17 -22.47
N ARG A 16 -21.56 -17.13 -23.20
CA ARG A 16 -20.49 -16.17 -22.89
C ARG A 16 -20.82 -15.45 -21.57
N PRO A 17 -19.83 -15.19 -20.70
CA PRO A 17 -20.06 -14.36 -19.52
C PRO A 17 -20.41 -12.92 -19.94
N PRO A 18 -21.25 -12.21 -19.16
CA PRO A 18 -21.70 -10.88 -19.53
C PRO A 18 -20.54 -9.87 -19.39
N ARG A 19 -20.24 -9.20 -20.49
CA ARG A 19 -19.44 -7.97 -20.49
C ARG A 19 -20.07 -6.98 -19.50
N ARG A 20 -19.33 -6.53 -18.51
CA ARG A 20 -19.71 -5.40 -17.67
C ARG A 20 -19.93 -4.18 -18.56
N ARG A 21 -21.18 -3.87 -18.85
CA ARG A 21 -21.59 -2.57 -19.38
C ARG A 21 -21.38 -1.55 -18.26
N ILE A 22 -20.44 -0.64 -18.49
CA ILE A 22 -20.40 0.63 -17.75
C ILE A 22 -21.76 1.30 -18.02
N LEU A 23 -22.62 1.30 -17.02
CA LEU A 23 -23.85 2.08 -17.01
C LEU A 23 -23.44 3.55 -16.90
N VAL A 24 -23.35 4.21 -18.06
CA VAL A 24 -23.46 5.68 -18.12
C VAL A 24 -24.89 6.00 -17.64
N GLY A 25 -25.00 6.31 -16.36
CA GLY A 25 -26.25 6.79 -15.77
C GLY A 25 -26.66 8.07 -16.50
N ARG A 26 -27.80 8.01 -17.16
CA ARG A 26 -28.51 9.22 -17.62
C ARG A 26 -28.60 10.19 -16.45
N ALA A 27 -28.04 11.38 -16.62
CA ALA A 27 -28.25 12.51 -15.74
C ALA A 27 -29.76 12.77 -15.63
N GLY A 28 -30.37 12.19 -14.61
CA GLY A 28 -31.68 12.57 -14.14
C GLY A 28 -31.60 13.96 -13.52
N ASP A 29 -32.37 14.85 -14.09
CA ASP A 29 -32.57 16.24 -13.71
C ASP A 29 -33.05 16.34 -12.24
N ILE A 30 -32.13 16.31 -11.28
CA ILE A 30 -32.42 16.70 -9.90
C ILE A 30 -32.24 18.22 -9.85
N ARG A 31 -33.28 18.91 -10.29
CA ARG A 31 -33.49 20.30 -9.94
C ARG A 31 -33.68 20.39 -8.42
N SER A 32 -32.61 20.45 -7.69
CA SER A 32 -32.64 20.91 -6.30
C SER A 32 -33.03 22.38 -6.35
N ARG A 33 -34.25 22.66 -5.92
CA ARG A 33 -34.66 24.00 -5.52
C ARG A 33 -33.74 24.46 -4.36
N ARG A 34 -32.60 25.01 -4.67
CA ARG A 34 -31.92 25.95 -3.78
C ARG A 34 -32.25 27.35 -4.26
N ARG A 35 -33.17 27.98 -3.54
CA ARG A 35 -33.40 29.41 -3.56
C ARG A 35 -32.04 30.09 -3.43
N GLY A 36 -31.71 30.99 -4.36
CA GLY A 36 -30.67 31.96 -4.22
C GLY A 36 -31.02 32.89 -3.05
N ALA A 37 -30.55 32.55 -1.88
CA ALA A 37 -30.32 33.51 -0.82
C ALA A 37 -28.89 33.99 -1.01
N ALA A 38 -28.69 35.27 -1.20
CA ALA A 38 -27.40 35.95 -1.11
C ALA A 38 -26.85 35.64 0.32
N LEU A 39 -25.92 34.69 0.40
CA LEU A 39 -25.27 34.31 1.65
C LEU A 39 -24.17 35.35 1.96
N THR A 40 -24.52 36.39 2.67
CA THR A 40 -23.63 36.99 3.66
C THR A 40 -23.59 36.07 4.88
N SER A 41 -23.19 34.81 4.70
CA SER A 41 -22.99 33.93 5.84
C SER A 41 -21.52 34.07 6.23
N HIS A 42 -21.26 34.70 7.39
CA HIS A 42 -19.97 34.70 8.04
C HIS A 42 -19.40 33.23 8.02
N VAL A 43 -18.15 33.09 7.63
CA VAL A 43 -17.46 31.80 7.62
C VAL A 43 -17.21 31.33 9.05
N PHE A 44 -17.02 32.28 9.97
CA PHE A 44 -16.87 31.99 11.39
C PHE A 44 -18.24 31.73 12.05
N ASP A 45 -18.35 30.61 12.78
CA ASP A 45 -19.51 30.15 13.54
C ASP A 45 -19.04 29.77 14.94
N LEU A 46 -18.56 30.78 15.67
CA LEU A 46 -17.96 30.61 16.99
C LEU A 46 -19.08 30.49 18.05
N PRO A 47 -19.02 29.53 18.97
CA PRO A 47 -19.98 29.42 20.07
C PRO A 47 -19.90 30.64 21.02
N ASP A 48 -20.97 30.89 21.75
CA ASP A 48 -21.06 32.06 22.68
C ASP A 48 -19.91 32.12 23.70
N SER A 49 -19.37 30.96 24.09
CA SER A 49 -18.19 30.88 24.97
C SER A 49 -16.92 31.45 24.35
N LEU A 50 -16.87 31.62 23.02
CA LEU A 50 -15.75 32.17 22.26
C LEU A 50 -16.10 33.56 21.63
N ALA A 51 -17.14 34.21 22.09
CA ALA A 51 -17.60 35.50 21.53
C ALA A 51 -16.49 36.58 21.44
N ALA A 52 -15.51 36.57 22.34
CA ALA A 52 -14.36 37.46 22.29
C ALA A 52 -13.50 37.28 21.03
N LYS A 53 -13.42 36.04 20.49
CA LYS A 53 -12.72 35.72 19.25
C LYS A 53 -13.49 36.16 17.99
N ALA A 54 -14.76 36.52 18.11
CA ALA A 54 -15.62 36.94 16.98
C ALA A 54 -15.48 38.44 16.66
N ALA A 55 -14.60 39.18 17.34
CA ALA A 55 -14.40 40.60 17.07
C ALA A 55 -13.95 40.84 15.62
N PRO A 56 -14.59 41.76 14.86
CA PRO A 56 -14.27 41.98 13.45
C PRO A 56 -12.79 42.32 13.19
N SER A 57 -12.14 42.99 14.12
CA SER A 57 -10.70 43.32 14.06
C SER A 57 -9.79 42.06 14.04
N LEU A 58 -10.29 40.89 14.45
CA LEU A 58 -9.54 39.65 14.54
C LEU A 58 -9.79 38.72 13.34
N ILE A 59 -10.95 38.85 12.68
CA ILE A 59 -11.40 37.86 11.69
C ILE A 59 -11.72 38.44 10.30
N ALA A 60 -11.83 39.78 10.16
CA ALA A 60 -12.27 40.40 8.90
C ALA A 60 -11.32 40.11 7.72
N ASP A 61 -10.02 40.13 7.95
CA ASP A 61 -9.03 39.81 6.92
C ASP A 61 -9.10 38.34 6.49
N ASP A 62 -9.30 37.45 7.46
CA ASP A 62 -9.47 36.01 7.18
C ASP A 62 -10.79 35.75 6.42
N GLU A 63 -11.90 36.41 6.76
CA GLU A 63 -13.16 36.33 6.03
C GLU A 63 -13.03 36.77 4.56
N ALA A 64 -12.32 37.90 4.35
CA ALA A 64 -12.04 38.38 2.99
C ALA A 64 -11.18 37.37 2.20
N HIS A 65 -10.17 36.78 2.86
CA HIS A 65 -9.33 35.78 2.23
C HIS A 65 -10.08 34.47 1.93
N PHE A 66 -10.93 33.99 2.83
CA PHE A 66 -11.79 32.83 2.61
C PHE A 66 -12.80 33.07 1.47
N ALA A 67 -13.29 34.28 1.29
CA ALA A 67 -14.13 34.61 0.14
C ALA A 67 -13.35 34.46 -1.18
N ALA A 68 -12.08 34.91 -1.20
CA ALA A 68 -11.20 34.74 -2.37
C ALA A 68 -10.88 33.27 -2.65
N ILE A 69 -10.63 32.46 -1.60
CA ILE A 69 -10.45 30.99 -1.72
C ILE A 69 -11.68 30.35 -2.34
N ALA A 70 -12.89 30.69 -1.86
CA ALA A 70 -14.15 30.14 -2.37
C ALA A 70 -14.36 30.45 -3.86
N GLU A 71 -14.00 31.66 -4.29
CA GLU A 71 -14.08 32.07 -5.69
C GLU A 71 -13.08 31.30 -6.57
N ALA A 72 -11.81 31.26 -6.14
CA ALA A 72 -10.76 30.56 -6.87
C ALA A 72 -11.00 29.06 -6.96
N LEU A 73 -11.55 28.43 -5.90
CA LEU A 73 -11.90 27.02 -5.90
C LEU A 73 -13.03 26.73 -6.92
N ARG A 74 -14.08 27.57 -6.96
CA ARG A 74 -15.15 27.44 -7.97
C ARG A 74 -14.61 27.59 -9.39
N HIS A 75 -13.71 28.55 -9.59
CA HIS A 75 -13.08 28.76 -10.90
C HIS A 75 -12.25 27.55 -11.33
N SER A 76 -11.38 27.03 -10.44
CA SER A 76 -10.55 25.87 -10.71
C SER A 76 -11.38 24.61 -11.00
N ILE A 77 -12.49 24.39 -10.28
CA ILE A 77 -13.40 23.26 -10.55
C ILE A 77 -14.03 23.40 -11.93
N ALA A 78 -14.46 24.61 -12.35
CA ALA A 78 -15.04 24.86 -13.66
C ALA A 78 -13.98 24.60 -14.76
N GLU A 79 -12.79 25.18 -14.64
CA GLU A 79 -11.69 25.00 -15.59
C GLU A 79 -11.31 23.53 -15.80
N VAL A 80 -11.08 22.78 -14.71
CA VAL A 80 -10.72 21.34 -14.80
C VAL A 80 -11.88 20.53 -15.40
N SER A 81 -13.15 20.88 -15.07
CA SER A 81 -14.31 20.21 -15.63
C SER A 81 -14.43 20.44 -17.14
N ASP A 82 -14.17 21.66 -17.61
CA ASP A 82 -14.21 22.00 -19.02
C ASP A 82 -13.08 21.31 -19.80
N ARG A 83 -11.86 21.26 -19.25
CA ARG A 83 -10.73 20.52 -19.84
C ARG A 83 -11.05 19.03 -19.94
N LEU A 84 -11.55 18.42 -18.87
CA LEU A 84 -11.95 17.01 -18.87
C LEU A 84 -13.03 16.75 -19.93
N ALA A 85 -14.00 17.66 -20.07
CA ALA A 85 -15.05 17.53 -21.09
C ALA A 85 -14.49 17.66 -22.53
N VAL A 86 -13.42 18.40 -22.75
CA VAL A 86 -12.71 18.48 -24.03
C VAL A 86 -12.00 17.16 -24.32
N GLU A 87 -11.20 16.65 -23.37
CA GLU A 87 -10.47 15.38 -23.54
C GLU A 87 -11.40 14.19 -23.78
N LEU A 88 -12.52 14.10 -23.06
CA LEU A 88 -13.53 13.05 -23.28
C LEU A 88 -14.19 13.08 -24.67
N ARG A 89 -14.25 14.27 -25.33
CA ARG A 89 -14.79 14.42 -26.67
C ARG A 89 -13.76 14.27 -27.78
N SER A 90 -12.47 14.36 -27.44
CA SER A 90 -11.39 14.19 -28.40
C SER A 90 -11.44 12.80 -29.02
N PRO A 91 -11.23 12.65 -30.36
CA PRO A 91 -11.17 11.34 -30.97
C PRO A 91 -10.09 10.50 -30.29
N GLY A 92 -10.40 9.24 -30.03
CA GLY A 92 -9.40 8.30 -29.55
C GLY A 92 -8.30 8.18 -30.61
N GLY A 93 -7.08 8.59 -30.27
CA GLY A 93 -5.90 8.30 -31.06
C GLY A 93 -5.58 6.80 -31.01
N SER A 94 -4.55 6.38 -31.73
CA SER A 94 -3.96 5.04 -31.64
C SER A 94 -2.56 5.14 -31.02
N GLY A 95 -2.08 4.07 -30.42
CA GLY A 95 -0.75 4.00 -29.83
C GLY A 95 -0.51 5.01 -28.70
N GLN A 96 0.64 5.68 -28.70
CA GLN A 96 1.07 6.62 -27.64
C GLN A 96 0.08 7.76 -27.40
N ALA A 97 -0.58 8.29 -28.45
CA ALA A 97 -1.54 9.38 -28.33
C ALA A 97 -2.81 8.96 -27.53
N ALA A 98 -3.27 7.72 -27.70
CA ALA A 98 -4.38 7.17 -26.93
C ALA A 98 -4.00 7.03 -25.44
N LEU A 99 -2.81 6.50 -25.14
CA LEU A 99 -2.31 6.35 -23.80
C LEU A 99 -2.16 7.72 -23.11
N ASP A 100 -1.57 8.70 -23.79
CA ASP A 100 -1.37 10.05 -23.21
C ASP A 100 -2.72 10.72 -22.91
N ARG A 101 -3.73 10.53 -23.77
CA ARG A 101 -5.09 11.01 -23.55
C ARG A 101 -5.75 10.34 -22.34
N ASP A 102 -5.65 9.02 -22.23
CA ASP A 102 -6.24 8.28 -21.10
C ASP A 102 -5.57 8.65 -19.77
N LEU A 103 -4.26 8.85 -19.77
CA LEU A 103 -3.53 9.38 -18.63
C LEU A 103 -3.98 10.80 -18.24
N GLU A 104 -4.21 11.70 -19.24
CA GLU A 104 -4.71 13.05 -18.96
C GLU A 104 -6.15 13.03 -18.45
N ILE A 105 -7.03 12.19 -18.99
CA ILE A 105 -8.39 11.97 -18.47
C ILE A 105 -8.34 11.48 -17.03
N HIS A 106 -7.47 10.50 -16.72
CA HIS A 106 -7.31 10.00 -15.37
C HIS A 106 -6.81 11.10 -14.43
N ARG A 107 -5.77 11.84 -14.83
CA ARG A 107 -5.21 12.97 -14.07
C ARG A 107 -6.24 14.07 -13.79
N LEU A 108 -7.01 14.49 -14.81
CA LEU A 108 -8.05 15.51 -14.69
C LEU A 108 -9.19 15.04 -13.78
N THR A 109 -9.58 13.76 -13.91
CA THR A 109 -10.63 13.15 -13.08
C THR A 109 -10.19 13.11 -11.60
N GLY A 110 -8.99 12.68 -11.30
CA GLY A 110 -8.42 12.69 -9.95
C GLY A 110 -8.36 14.12 -9.40
N ARG A 111 -7.82 15.08 -10.18
CA ARG A 111 -7.75 16.49 -9.77
C ARG A 111 -9.13 17.08 -9.48
N LEU A 112 -10.13 16.78 -10.32
CA LEU A 112 -11.51 17.24 -10.13
C LEU A 112 -12.15 16.65 -8.88
N ARG A 113 -11.89 15.37 -8.60
CA ARG A 113 -12.34 14.69 -7.39
C ARG A 113 -11.75 15.34 -6.14
N THR A 114 -10.45 15.58 -6.13
CA THR A 114 -9.74 16.28 -5.03
C THR A 114 -10.31 17.68 -4.79
N LEU A 115 -10.47 18.49 -5.84
CA LEU A 115 -11.02 19.85 -5.72
C LEU A 115 -12.47 19.85 -5.19
N ARG A 116 -13.30 18.86 -5.58
CA ARG A 116 -14.69 18.75 -5.15
C ARG A 116 -14.86 18.20 -3.75
N ARG A 117 -13.85 17.52 -3.23
CA ARG A 117 -13.85 16.92 -1.88
C ARG A 117 -13.86 17.99 -0.79
N PHE A 118 -13.13 19.08 -1.02
CA PHE A 118 -12.94 20.14 -0.04
C PHE A 118 -13.81 21.35 -0.32
N GLY A 119 -14.22 22.03 0.78
CA GLY A 119 -14.76 23.37 0.76
C GLY A 119 -13.71 24.38 1.23
N LEU A 120 -14.09 25.28 2.12
CA LEU A 120 -13.17 26.23 2.75
C LEU A 120 -12.24 25.58 3.78
N ASP A 121 -12.56 24.40 4.28
CA ASP A 121 -11.73 23.52 5.12
C ASP A 121 -10.44 23.05 4.43
N LEU A 122 -10.27 23.46 3.17
CA LEU A 122 -9.01 23.41 2.45
C LEU A 122 -7.91 24.22 3.15
N CYS A 123 -8.25 25.33 3.82
CA CYS A 123 -7.32 26.17 4.57
C CYS A 123 -7.09 25.62 5.98
N LEU A 124 -5.82 25.35 6.32
CA LEU A 124 -5.41 24.83 7.64
C LEU A 124 -5.14 25.95 8.64
N GLY A 125 -4.58 27.05 8.15
CA GLY A 125 -4.17 28.17 8.97
C GLY A 125 -3.35 29.19 8.21
N ARG A 126 -2.70 30.11 8.96
CA ARG A 126 -1.82 31.12 8.41
C ARG A 126 -0.59 31.34 9.27
N ILE A 127 0.46 31.88 8.69
CA ILE A 127 1.68 32.29 9.35
C ILE A 127 1.97 33.75 9.02
N VAL A 128 2.59 34.47 9.95
CA VAL A 128 3.11 35.82 9.76
C VAL A 128 4.61 35.78 10.03
N ALA A 129 5.38 36.22 9.06
CA ALA A 129 6.84 36.26 9.17
C ALA A 129 7.31 37.44 10.04
N ALA A 130 8.49 37.32 10.66
CA ALA A 130 9.07 38.33 11.54
C ALA A 130 9.49 39.61 10.81
N ASP A 131 9.61 39.57 9.48
CA ASP A 131 9.89 40.74 8.65
C ASP A 131 8.66 41.63 8.38
N GLY A 132 7.47 41.26 8.91
CA GLY A 132 6.24 42.07 8.81
C GLY A 132 5.53 41.97 7.46
N GLY A 133 5.77 40.89 6.70
CA GLY A 133 5.09 40.59 5.44
C GLY A 133 3.59 40.32 5.59
N GLU A 134 2.87 40.20 4.45
CA GLU A 134 1.47 39.77 4.43
C GLU A 134 1.33 38.35 4.99
N PRO A 135 0.23 38.02 5.66
CA PRO A 135 -0.04 36.66 6.13
C PRO A 135 -0.01 35.64 5.00
N VAL A 136 0.69 34.54 5.21
CA VAL A 136 0.76 33.42 4.27
C VAL A 136 -0.18 32.31 4.74
N TYR A 137 -1.15 31.95 3.91
CA TYR A 137 -2.13 30.93 4.24
C TYR A 137 -1.69 29.56 3.73
N ILE A 138 -1.79 28.56 4.59
CA ILE A 138 -1.39 27.19 4.35
C ILE A 138 -2.64 26.33 4.11
N GLY A 139 -2.63 25.56 3.05
CA GLY A 139 -3.76 24.70 2.65
C GLY A 139 -3.38 23.25 2.44
N ARG A 140 -4.40 22.39 2.34
CA ARG A 140 -4.24 20.97 1.99
C ARG A 140 -3.73 20.78 0.55
N LEU A 141 -3.94 21.79 -0.27
CA LEU A 141 -3.38 21.92 -1.62
C LEU A 141 -3.11 23.40 -1.93
N GLY A 142 -2.23 23.65 -2.88
CA GLY A 142 -1.97 24.99 -3.39
C GLY A 142 -3.16 25.50 -4.21
N LEU A 143 -3.52 26.78 -4.00
CA LEU A 143 -4.56 27.46 -4.74
C LEU A 143 -4.10 28.85 -5.17
N THR A 144 -4.29 29.15 -6.46
CA THR A 144 -3.95 30.44 -7.06
C THR A 144 -5.21 31.09 -7.62
N ALA A 145 -5.39 32.36 -7.38
CA ALA A 145 -6.47 33.15 -7.96
C ALA A 145 -6.25 33.34 -9.49
N PRO A 146 -7.30 33.64 -10.26
CA PRO A 146 -7.17 33.90 -11.70
C PRO A 146 -6.20 35.04 -12.08
N ASP A 147 -5.97 35.95 -11.17
CA ASP A 147 -5.02 37.09 -11.30
C ASP A 147 -3.55 36.68 -11.05
N GLY A 148 -3.29 35.42 -10.71
CA GLY A 148 -1.96 34.87 -10.41
C GLY A 148 -1.56 35.01 -8.93
N ARG A 149 -2.35 35.64 -8.08
CA ARG A 149 -2.08 35.76 -6.64
C ARG A 149 -2.23 34.39 -5.97
N ARG A 150 -1.21 34.00 -5.21
CA ARG A 150 -1.21 32.73 -4.45
C ARG A 150 -2.08 32.89 -3.20
N LEU A 151 -3.19 32.15 -3.13
CA LEU A 151 -4.13 32.19 -2.00
C LEU A 151 -3.80 31.15 -0.94
N LEU A 152 -3.35 29.95 -1.35
CA LEU A 152 -2.93 28.90 -0.44
C LEU A 152 -1.61 28.31 -0.91
N ILE A 153 -0.71 28.11 0.02
CA ILE A 153 0.50 27.31 -0.16
C ILE A 153 0.15 25.87 0.25
N ASP A 154 0.53 24.93 -0.59
CA ASP A 154 0.41 23.49 -0.28
C ASP A 154 1.23 23.15 0.98
N TRP A 155 0.65 22.42 1.90
CA TRP A 155 1.28 22.03 3.17
C TRP A 155 2.59 21.26 2.98
N ARG A 156 2.74 20.57 1.85
CA ARG A 156 3.93 19.79 1.48
C ARG A 156 5.08 20.67 0.99
N SER A 157 4.79 21.89 0.61
CA SER A 157 5.81 22.84 0.16
C SER A 157 6.81 23.16 1.29
N PRO A 158 8.12 23.35 0.99
CA PRO A 158 9.08 23.84 1.97
C PRO A 158 8.65 25.16 2.63
N ALA A 159 7.97 26.04 1.91
CA ALA A 159 7.47 27.31 2.45
C ALA A 159 6.38 27.13 3.53
N ALA A 160 5.77 25.96 3.65
CA ALA A 160 4.80 25.64 4.70
C ALA A 160 5.44 25.01 5.95
N GLU A 161 6.72 24.64 5.90
CA GLU A 161 7.42 24.00 7.02
C GLU A 161 7.31 24.79 8.32
N PRO A 162 7.49 26.14 8.35
CA PRO A 162 7.36 26.90 9.58
C PRO A 162 5.97 26.84 10.22
N PHE A 163 4.91 26.57 9.44
CA PHE A 163 3.56 26.40 9.98
C PHE A 163 3.46 25.17 10.92
N PHE A 164 4.22 24.13 10.68
CA PHE A 164 4.24 22.89 11.49
C PHE A 164 5.40 22.89 12.47
N GLY A 165 6.59 23.25 12.01
CA GLY A 165 7.85 23.09 12.73
C GLY A 165 8.17 24.18 13.75
N ALA A 166 7.60 25.40 13.62
CA ALA A 166 7.92 26.50 14.54
C ALA A 166 7.50 26.18 16.00
N THR A 167 8.40 26.48 16.93
CA THR A 167 8.20 26.35 18.37
C THR A 167 8.66 27.63 19.07
N HIS A 168 8.32 27.82 20.34
CA HIS A 168 8.85 28.97 21.14
C HIS A 168 10.36 28.92 21.28
N GLY A 169 10.98 27.71 21.23
CA GLY A 169 12.43 27.54 21.25
C GLY A 169 13.11 27.79 19.91
N ASP A 170 12.39 27.55 18.80
CA ASP A 170 12.81 27.85 17.43
C ASP A 170 11.63 28.39 16.64
N PRO A 171 11.45 29.71 16.60
CA PRO A 171 10.34 30.35 15.90
C PRO A 171 10.40 30.24 14.37
N MET A 172 11.46 29.73 13.77
CA MET A 172 11.65 29.63 12.31
C MET A 172 11.33 30.94 11.57
N SER A 173 11.73 32.11 12.16
CA SER A 173 11.47 33.43 11.64
C SER A 173 9.98 33.82 11.57
N LEU A 174 9.12 33.25 12.39
CA LEU A 174 7.71 33.61 12.51
C LEU A 174 7.49 34.60 13.68
N THR A 175 6.58 35.54 13.47
CA THR A 175 5.97 36.35 14.54
C THR A 175 4.81 35.60 15.19
N SER A 176 3.94 35.01 14.36
CA SER A 176 2.76 34.31 14.84
C SER A 176 2.28 33.25 13.86
N ARG A 177 1.52 32.32 14.40
CA ARG A 177 0.83 31.26 13.65
C ARG A 177 -0.61 31.20 14.12
N ARG A 178 -1.58 31.15 13.16
CA ARG A 178 -3.01 30.88 13.43
C ARG A 178 -3.40 29.57 12.85
N ARG A 179 -4.10 28.71 13.63
CA ARG A 179 -4.70 27.46 13.19
C ARG A 179 -6.23 27.56 13.26
N TYR A 180 -6.95 26.96 12.29
CA TYR A 180 -8.40 26.96 12.23
C TYR A 180 -8.98 25.57 12.53
N ARG A 181 -10.06 25.55 13.32
CA ARG A 181 -10.89 24.38 13.51
C ARG A 181 -12.12 24.47 12.63
N TRP A 182 -12.24 23.56 11.69
CA TRP A 182 -13.36 23.49 10.77
C TRP A 182 -14.38 22.45 11.21
N THR A 183 -15.68 22.80 11.21
CA THR A 183 -16.79 21.89 11.41
C THR A 183 -17.86 22.18 10.38
N ARG A 184 -18.18 21.20 9.52
CA ARG A 184 -19.18 21.34 8.45
C ARG A 184 -19.00 22.56 7.55
N GLY A 185 -17.74 22.85 7.22
CA GLY A 185 -17.39 23.97 6.32
C GLY A 185 -17.43 25.36 6.97
N ARG A 186 -17.46 25.45 8.29
CA ARG A 186 -17.38 26.69 9.07
C ARG A 186 -16.24 26.61 10.08
N VAL A 187 -15.62 27.75 10.38
CA VAL A 187 -14.62 27.87 11.44
C VAL A 187 -15.37 27.98 12.77
N THR A 188 -15.28 26.93 13.59
CA THR A 188 -15.91 26.86 14.91
C THR A 188 -14.98 27.26 16.05
N ASP A 189 -13.69 27.35 15.79
CA ASP A 189 -12.66 27.84 16.70
C ASP A 189 -11.40 28.18 15.94
N TYR A 190 -10.53 29.01 16.52
CA TYR A 190 -9.18 29.24 16.07
C TYR A 190 -8.29 29.61 17.24
N TRP A 191 -6.99 29.43 17.10
CA TRP A 191 -6.01 29.84 18.13
C TRP A 191 -4.77 30.38 17.50
N ASP A 192 -4.20 31.40 18.19
CA ASP A 192 -3.00 32.09 17.79
C ASP A 192 -1.84 31.72 18.71
N GLU A 193 -0.74 31.31 18.13
CA GLU A 193 0.54 31.14 18.79
C GLU A 193 1.44 32.33 18.40
N VAL A 194 1.96 33.03 19.39
CA VAL A 194 2.80 34.21 19.21
C VAL A 194 4.20 33.88 19.68
N PHE A 195 5.18 34.01 18.81
CA PHE A 195 6.56 33.64 19.05
C PHE A 195 7.44 34.81 19.51
N THR A 196 7.01 36.05 19.30
CA THR A 196 7.74 37.25 19.67
C THR A 196 6.97 38.08 20.69
N PRO A 197 7.62 38.60 21.77
CA PRO A 197 6.93 39.38 22.82
C PRO A 197 6.20 40.60 22.31
N ASP A 198 6.74 41.28 21.30
CA ASP A 198 6.18 42.50 20.75
C ASP A 198 4.88 42.28 19.93
N ALA A 199 4.55 41.05 19.61
CA ALA A 199 3.35 40.72 18.84
C ALA A 199 2.13 40.36 19.71
N LEU A 200 2.22 40.45 21.02
CA LEU A 200 1.13 40.12 21.95
C LEU A 200 -0.07 41.06 21.83
N ASP A 201 0.18 42.31 21.43
CA ASP A 201 -0.88 43.32 21.24
C ASP A 201 -1.66 43.04 19.95
N GLY A 202 -2.93 42.63 20.09
CA GLY A 202 -3.83 42.32 18.97
C GLY A 202 -4.21 40.87 18.83
N HIS A 203 -3.68 39.95 19.63
CA HIS A 203 -4.05 38.53 19.66
C HIS A 203 -4.92 38.23 20.88
N ALA A 204 -6.25 38.21 20.71
CA ALA A 204 -7.20 37.84 21.79
C ALA A 204 -7.41 36.32 21.97
N ALA A 205 -6.79 35.54 21.12
CA ALA A 205 -6.95 34.07 21.12
C ALA A 205 -5.64 33.35 21.54
N LEU A 206 -4.84 34.03 22.40
CA LEU A 206 -3.70 33.37 23.04
C LEU A 206 -4.20 32.19 23.82
N ASP A 207 -3.94 31.00 23.29
CA ASP A 207 -4.28 29.77 23.96
C ASP A 207 -3.00 29.01 24.27
N GLU A 208 -2.82 28.78 25.54
CA GLU A 208 -1.89 27.78 26.01
C GLU A 208 -2.32 26.41 25.45
N GLN A 209 -1.44 25.47 25.26
CA GLN A 209 -1.59 24.10 24.73
C GLN A 209 -2.96 23.40 24.94
N SER A 210 -3.83 23.97 25.81
CA SER A 210 -5.12 23.44 26.22
C SER A 210 -6.16 23.32 25.09
N ALA A 211 -6.25 24.30 24.18
CA ALA A 211 -7.23 24.22 23.08
C ALA A 211 -6.84 23.22 22.02
N PHE A 212 -5.54 23.06 21.74
CA PHE A 212 -5.03 22.00 20.90
C PHE A 212 -5.34 20.63 21.50
N ILE A 213 -5.03 20.44 22.80
CA ILE A 213 -5.31 19.19 23.53
C ILE A 213 -6.80 18.89 23.57
N ALA A 214 -7.65 19.91 23.79
CA ALA A 214 -9.10 19.76 23.75
C ALA A 214 -9.62 19.36 22.36
N SER A 215 -8.95 19.82 21.28
CA SER A 215 -9.32 19.40 19.91
C SER A 215 -9.06 17.92 19.62
N LEU A 216 -8.04 17.33 20.24
CA LEU A 216 -7.75 15.91 20.15
C LEU A 216 -8.75 15.03 20.91
N GLY A 217 -9.52 15.62 21.83
CA GLY A 217 -10.56 14.93 22.62
C GLY A 217 -11.93 14.82 21.93
N SER A 218 -12.09 15.28 20.70
CA SER A 218 -13.36 15.14 19.98
C SER A 218 -13.70 13.68 19.68
N THR A 219 -15.01 13.38 19.63
CA THR A 219 -15.53 12.03 19.36
C THR A 219 -14.99 11.42 18.07
N ARG A 220 -14.68 10.11 18.09
CA ARG A 220 -14.12 9.37 16.96
C ARG A 220 -15.19 8.89 15.98
N SER A 221 -14.86 8.83 14.72
CA SER A 221 -15.65 8.19 13.68
C SER A 221 -15.17 6.76 13.44
N ALA A 222 -15.97 5.96 12.71
CA ALA A 222 -15.58 4.60 12.31
C ALA A 222 -14.37 4.56 11.36
N ARG A 223 -13.94 5.72 10.87
CA ARG A 223 -12.75 5.91 10.02
C ARG A 223 -11.84 6.96 10.65
N MET A 224 -10.56 6.86 10.36
CA MET A 224 -9.58 7.83 10.82
C MET A 224 -9.91 9.21 10.27
N GLN A 225 -9.93 10.22 11.15
CA GLN A 225 -10.11 11.60 10.74
C GLN A 225 -8.77 12.20 10.30
N ASP A 226 -8.83 13.09 9.34
CA ASP A 226 -7.67 13.86 8.92
C ASP A 226 -7.21 14.79 10.05
N VAL A 227 -5.98 14.60 10.46
CA VAL A 227 -5.34 15.34 11.57
C VAL A 227 -4.25 16.30 11.09
N LEU A 228 -4.20 16.61 9.79
CA LEU A 228 -3.16 17.46 9.20
C LEU A 228 -2.99 18.80 9.95
N GLY A 229 -4.08 19.40 10.39
CA GLY A 229 -4.04 20.65 11.17
C GLY A 229 -3.43 20.52 12.58
N THR A 230 -3.21 19.29 13.06
CA THR A 230 -2.72 18.99 14.42
C THR A 230 -1.32 18.38 14.46
N ILE A 231 -0.64 18.25 13.32
CA ILE A 231 0.75 17.77 13.26
C ILE A 231 1.65 18.67 14.08
N GLN A 232 2.51 18.06 14.89
CA GLN A 232 3.48 18.75 15.76
C GLN A 232 4.87 18.79 15.11
N ALA A 233 5.75 19.61 15.65
CA ALA A 233 7.10 19.85 15.11
C ALA A 233 7.95 18.58 15.02
N ASP A 234 7.91 17.72 16.03
CA ASP A 234 8.59 16.42 16.04
C ASP A 234 8.09 15.48 14.95
N GLN A 235 6.77 15.45 14.74
CA GLN A 235 6.14 14.67 13.68
C GLN A 235 6.46 15.25 12.29
N ASP A 236 6.39 16.56 12.11
CA ASP A 236 6.68 17.23 10.83
C ASP A 236 8.12 17.03 10.37
N ALA A 237 9.08 17.08 11.31
CA ALA A 237 10.49 16.80 11.02
C ALA A 237 10.69 15.39 10.43
N ILE A 238 9.97 14.38 10.95
CA ILE A 238 10.00 13.01 10.44
C ILE A 238 9.28 12.91 9.09
N ILE A 239 8.14 13.56 8.94
CA ILE A 239 7.37 13.59 7.68
C ILE A 239 8.23 14.13 6.54
N ARG A 240 9.00 15.21 6.79
CA ARG A 240 9.84 15.88 5.78
C ARG A 240 11.23 15.26 5.59
N ALA A 241 11.62 14.29 6.38
CA ALA A 241 12.90 13.61 6.19
C ALA A 241 12.97 12.95 4.78
N GLY A 242 14.17 12.88 4.19
CA GLY A 242 14.38 12.36 2.83
C GLY A 242 13.95 10.90 2.65
N SER A 243 13.79 10.46 1.40
CA SER A 243 13.35 9.10 1.03
C SER A 243 14.49 8.08 0.94
N ARG A 244 15.76 8.49 0.99
CA ARG A 244 16.90 7.60 0.76
C ARG A 244 17.17 6.69 1.95
N GLY A 245 17.32 5.38 1.67
CA GLY A 245 17.59 4.36 2.67
C GLY A 245 16.36 4.04 3.52
N ALA A 246 16.58 3.41 4.67
CA ALA A 246 15.52 3.02 5.59
C ALA A 246 15.43 4.02 6.75
N LEU A 247 14.24 4.53 7.03
CA LEU A 247 13.90 5.34 8.20
C LEU A 247 12.98 4.54 9.11
N VAL A 248 13.40 4.29 10.35
CA VAL A 248 12.55 3.75 11.40
C VAL A 248 11.93 4.88 12.20
N VAL A 249 10.63 4.84 12.37
CA VAL A 249 9.85 5.71 13.24
C VAL A 249 9.38 4.89 14.43
N ASP A 250 10.11 4.99 15.54
CA ASP A 250 9.82 4.29 16.78
C ASP A 250 9.03 5.19 17.73
N GLY A 251 7.92 4.70 18.26
CA GLY A 251 7.11 5.47 19.19
C GLY A 251 6.04 4.63 19.87
N GLY A 252 5.73 4.94 21.10
CA GLY A 252 4.71 4.25 21.89
C GLY A 252 3.27 4.52 21.39
N PRO A 253 2.26 4.00 22.11
CA PRO A 253 0.86 4.22 21.79
C PRO A 253 0.51 5.71 21.82
N GLY A 254 -0.35 6.15 20.91
CA GLY A 254 -0.87 7.52 20.88
C GLY A 254 0.09 8.61 20.42
N THR A 255 1.30 8.26 19.99
CA THR A 255 2.29 9.23 19.48
C THR A 255 2.04 9.67 18.04
N GLY A 256 1.08 9.06 17.34
CA GLY A 256 0.73 9.42 15.98
C GLY A 256 1.58 8.74 14.91
N LYS A 257 2.20 7.60 15.17
CA LYS A 257 3.01 6.82 14.22
C LYS A 257 2.33 6.67 12.86
N THR A 258 1.12 6.14 12.83
CA THR A 258 0.31 5.95 11.61
C THR A 258 0.05 7.27 10.89
N VAL A 259 -0.22 8.35 11.64
CA VAL A 259 -0.37 9.70 11.09
C VAL A 259 0.90 10.12 10.37
N VAL A 260 2.05 9.96 11.02
CA VAL A 260 3.36 10.25 10.43
C VAL A 260 3.59 9.41 9.17
N ALA A 261 3.32 8.11 9.21
CA ALA A 261 3.47 7.21 8.06
C ALA A 261 2.68 7.68 6.84
N LEU A 262 1.38 7.96 7.02
CA LEU A 262 0.48 8.38 5.93
C LEU A 262 0.82 9.76 5.38
N HIS A 263 1.11 10.73 6.26
CA HIS A 263 1.48 12.09 5.83
C HIS A 263 2.86 12.12 5.18
N ARG A 264 3.81 11.31 5.68
CA ARG A 264 5.11 11.14 5.05
C ARG A 264 4.98 10.52 3.65
N THR A 265 4.11 9.54 3.47
CA THR A 265 3.81 8.97 2.15
C THR A 265 3.37 10.06 1.17
N ALA A 266 2.41 10.89 1.56
CA ALA A 266 1.93 12.01 0.75
C ALA A 266 3.01 13.08 0.50
N TYR A 267 3.81 13.39 1.51
CA TYR A 267 4.92 14.33 1.37
C TYR A 267 5.99 13.82 0.39
N LEU A 268 6.40 12.57 0.51
CA LEU A 268 7.43 11.95 -0.34
C LEU A 268 6.99 11.90 -1.80
N LEU A 269 5.75 11.55 -2.09
CA LEU A 269 5.20 11.56 -3.46
C LEU A 269 5.22 12.97 -4.07
N TYR A 270 4.99 13.99 -3.26
CA TYR A 270 5.05 15.39 -3.69
C TYR A 270 6.49 15.88 -3.88
N SER A 271 7.39 15.57 -2.94
CA SER A 271 8.72 16.17 -2.85
C SER A 271 9.79 15.42 -3.65
N ASP A 272 9.61 14.11 -3.89
CA ASP A 272 10.58 13.26 -4.58
C ASP A 272 10.06 12.75 -5.94
N PRO A 273 10.49 13.36 -7.06
CA PRO A 273 10.05 12.95 -8.40
C PRO A 273 10.41 11.49 -8.77
N ARG A 274 11.30 10.85 -8.01
CA ARG A 274 11.69 9.43 -8.24
C ARG A 274 10.60 8.46 -7.80
N LEU A 275 9.67 8.89 -6.96
CA LEU A 275 8.62 8.04 -6.39
C LEU A 275 7.30 8.07 -7.18
N GLY A 276 7.24 8.81 -8.29
CA GLY A 276 6.05 8.87 -9.14
C GLY A 276 5.70 7.53 -9.79
N HIS A 277 4.42 7.30 -10.13
CA HIS A 277 3.89 6.07 -10.71
C HIS A 277 4.69 5.49 -11.88
N ARG A 278 5.24 6.34 -12.76
CA ARG A 278 6.08 5.89 -13.89
C ARG A 278 7.41 5.27 -13.46
N ARG A 279 7.74 5.25 -12.17
CA ARG A 279 9.01 4.76 -11.61
C ARG A 279 8.83 3.79 -10.45
N GLY A 280 7.70 3.08 -10.41
CA GLY A 280 7.42 2.04 -9.44
C GLY A 280 6.47 2.44 -8.30
N GLY A 281 6.18 3.74 -8.10
CA GLY A 281 5.19 4.17 -7.10
C GLY A 281 5.59 3.90 -5.64
N VAL A 282 4.60 4.01 -4.77
CA VAL A 282 4.74 3.76 -3.32
C VAL A 282 3.76 2.68 -2.89
N LEU A 283 4.25 1.69 -2.15
CA LEU A 283 3.42 0.66 -1.50
C LEU A 283 3.30 0.96 0.00
N PHE A 284 2.08 0.92 0.52
CA PHE A 284 1.79 1.01 1.95
C PHE A 284 1.29 -0.33 2.47
N ILE A 285 2.02 -0.94 3.40
CA ILE A 285 1.69 -2.23 4.00
C ILE A 285 1.16 -1.99 5.40
N GLY A 286 -0.09 -2.43 5.64
CA GLY A 286 -0.74 -2.42 6.95
C GLY A 286 -0.82 -3.82 7.57
N PRO A 287 -1.12 -3.90 8.89
CA PRO A 287 -1.13 -5.18 9.61
C PRO A 287 -2.29 -6.10 9.21
N HIS A 288 -3.47 -5.56 8.92
CA HIS A 288 -4.67 -6.33 8.59
C HIS A 288 -5.75 -5.49 7.90
N GLN A 289 -6.69 -6.13 7.22
CA GLN A 289 -7.73 -5.44 6.43
C GLN A 289 -8.58 -4.42 7.22
N PRO A 290 -9.08 -4.70 8.45
CA PRO A 290 -9.81 -3.70 9.23
C PRO A 290 -9.02 -2.42 9.52
N TYR A 291 -7.69 -2.50 9.61
CA TYR A 291 -6.83 -1.33 9.73
C TYR A 291 -6.76 -0.55 8.41
N LEU A 292 -6.58 -1.22 7.28
CA LEU A 292 -6.58 -0.57 5.97
C LEU A 292 -7.91 0.15 5.70
N ASP A 293 -9.05 -0.48 6.04
CA ASP A 293 -10.37 0.15 5.94
C ASP A 293 -10.49 1.41 6.82
N TYR A 294 -9.86 1.40 8.00
CA TYR A 294 -9.86 2.53 8.92
C TYR A 294 -9.08 3.73 8.38
N VAL A 295 -7.94 3.49 7.71
CA VAL A 295 -7.08 4.55 7.17
C VAL A 295 -7.36 4.91 5.70
N ALA A 296 -8.25 4.20 5.03
CA ALA A 296 -8.49 4.25 3.59
C ALA A 296 -8.76 5.65 3.01
N ASP A 297 -9.36 6.56 3.80
CA ASP A 297 -9.72 7.90 3.34
C ASP A 297 -8.60 8.94 3.52
N ILE A 298 -7.51 8.61 4.23
CA ILE A 298 -6.47 9.60 4.59
C ILE A 298 -5.63 9.99 3.36
N LEU A 299 -5.02 9.03 2.66
CA LEU A 299 -4.19 9.33 1.49
C LEU A 299 -4.96 10.05 0.38
N PRO A 300 -6.18 9.58 -0.01
CA PRO A 300 -7.02 10.36 -0.92
C PRO A 300 -7.39 11.73 -0.36
N GLY A 301 -7.52 11.87 0.98
CA GLY A 301 -7.74 13.14 1.67
C GLY A 301 -6.58 14.13 1.56
N LEU A 302 -5.37 13.60 1.43
CA LEU A 302 -4.14 14.38 1.23
C LEU A 302 -3.85 14.66 -0.25
N GLY A 303 -4.71 14.17 -1.17
CA GLY A 303 -4.60 14.37 -2.60
C GLY A 303 -3.81 13.28 -3.34
N GLU A 304 -3.51 12.16 -2.66
CA GLU A 304 -2.74 11.05 -3.21
C GLU A 304 -3.67 9.85 -3.50
N GLU A 305 -3.94 9.60 -4.77
CA GLU A 305 -4.77 8.47 -5.25
C GLU A 305 -3.93 7.30 -5.77
N GLY A 306 -2.61 7.46 -5.82
CA GLY A 306 -1.69 6.54 -6.47
C GLY A 306 -0.79 5.78 -5.53
N VAL A 307 -1.23 5.53 -4.31
CA VAL A 307 -0.54 4.67 -3.34
C VAL A 307 -1.25 3.34 -3.31
N GLU A 308 -0.53 2.28 -3.65
CA GLU A 308 -1.04 0.93 -3.45
C GLU A 308 -1.05 0.60 -1.96
N THR A 309 -2.15 0.05 -1.48
CA THR A 309 -2.31 -0.32 -0.06
C THR A 309 -2.69 -1.78 0.06
N CYS A 310 -1.95 -2.54 0.86
CA CYS A 310 -2.19 -3.97 1.03
C CYS A 310 -1.77 -4.46 2.42
N THR A 311 -2.14 -5.70 2.73
CA THR A 311 -1.54 -6.49 3.80
C THR A 311 -0.48 -7.44 3.21
N LEU A 312 0.36 -8.06 4.04
CA LEU A 312 1.29 -9.08 3.56
C LEU A 312 0.58 -10.27 2.90
N ARG A 313 -0.65 -10.57 3.31
CA ARG A 313 -1.46 -11.64 2.72
C ARG A 313 -1.81 -11.37 1.27
N ASP A 314 -2.03 -10.11 0.92
CA ASP A 314 -2.44 -9.71 -0.44
C ASP A 314 -1.30 -9.83 -1.45
N LEU A 315 -0.05 -9.92 -0.98
CA LEU A 315 1.13 -10.08 -1.83
C LEU A 315 1.23 -11.45 -2.50
N VAL A 316 0.45 -12.44 -2.04
CA VAL A 316 0.46 -13.81 -2.55
C VAL A 316 -0.99 -14.30 -2.71
N PRO A 317 -1.38 -14.85 -3.86
CA PRO A 317 -2.77 -15.31 -4.09
C PRO A 317 -3.30 -16.29 -3.04
N GLU A 318 -2.44 -17.16 -2.50
CA GLU A 318 -2.80 -18.11 -1.45
C GLU A 318 -3.14 -17.43 -0.11
N GLY A 319 -2.69 -16.19 0.10
CA GLY A 319 -2.96 -15.43 1.33
C GLY A 319 -4.43 -15.19 1.61
N ALA A 320 -5.28 -15.13 0.56
CA ALA A 320 -6.73 -14.97 0.70
C ALA A 320 -7.38 -16.17 1.44
N SER A 321 -6.82 -17.37 1.32
CA SER A 321 -7.34 -18.61 1.91
C SER A 321 -6.45 -19.19 3.02
N ALA A 322 -5.25 -18.62 3.23
CA ALA A 322 -4.30 -19.11 4.23
C ALA A 322 -4.86 -19.00 5.65
N ALA A 323 -4.80 -20.10 6.39
CA ALA A 323 -5.19 -20.13 7.81
C ALA A 323 -4.06 -19.56 8.70
N VAL A 324 -4.36 -19.24 9.95
CA VAL A 324 -3.34 -18.98 10.96
C VAL A 324 -2.65 -20.29 11.30
N GLU A 325 -1.31 -20.28 11.46
CA GLU A 325 -0.57 -21.47 11.89
C GLU A 325 -0.96 -21.83 13.34
N ALA A 326 -1.44 -23.06 13.51
CA ALA A 326 -1.96 -23.48 14.80
C ALA A 326 -0.85 -23.89 15.80
N ASP A 327 0.29 -24.35 15.30
CA ASP A 327 1.42 -24.77 16.11
C ASP A 327 2.45 -23.62 16.21
N PRO A 328 2.63 -22.98 17.38
CA PRO A 328 3.60 -21.92 17.56
C PRO A 328 5.05 -22.33 17.23
N SER A 329 5.39 -23.61 17.42
CA SER A 329 6.72 -24.11 17.10
C SER A 329 6.97 -24.15 15.60
N VAL A 330 5.95 -24.54 14.82
CA VAL A 330 5.98 -24.50 13.36
C VAL A 330 6.03 -23.07 12.86
N ALA A 331 5.20 -22.18 13.42
CA ALA A 331 5.22 -20.75 13.11
C ALA A 331 6.61 -20.14 13.39
N GLY A 332 7.19 -20.43 14.55
CA GLY A 332 8.53 -19.98 14.94
C GLY A 332 9.63 -20.50 13.99
N ALA A 333 9.60 -21.76 13.60
CA ALA A 333 10.56 -22.30 12.63
C ALA A 333 10.46 -21.63 11.27
N LYS A 334 9.24 -21.39 10.78
CA LYS A 334 8.98 -20.72 9.48
C LYS A 334 9.22 -19.20 9.50
N SER A 335 9.34 -18.57 10.67
CA SER A 335 9.64 -17.14 10.79
C SER A 335 11.07 -16.78 10.37
N SER A 336 11.96 -17.78 10.26
CA SER A 336 13.36 -17.59 9.90
C SER A 336 13.54 -17.16 8.44
N GLY A 337 14.19 -16.03 8.24
CA GLY A 337 14.61 -15.57 6.91
C GLY A 337 15.63 -16.50 6.22
N GLU A 338 16.38 -17.28 7.01
CA GLU A 338 17.32 -18.28 6.49
C GLU A 338 16.57 -19.45 5.84
N LEU A 339 15.45 -19.90 6.44
CA LEU A 339 14.69 -21.02 5.91
C LEU A 339 14.08 -20.70 4.54
N VAL A 340 13.75 -19.45 4.25
CA VAL A 340 13.28 -19.02 2.93
C VAL A 340 14.31 -19.31 1.84
N GLN A 341 15.63 -19.33 2.16
CA GLN A 341 16.68 -19.70 1.20
C GLN A 341 16.60 -21.15 0.75
N ALA A 342 15.85 -22.02 1.45
CA ALA A 342 15.60 -23.38 0.99
C ALA A 342 14.91 -23.39 -0.38
N VAL A 343 14.12 -22.40 -0.71
CA VAL A 343 13.46 -22.25 -2.03
C VAL A 343 14.49 -22.08 -3.15
N GLU A 344 15.50 -21.20 -2.95
CA GLU A 344 16.58 -21.03 -3.94
C GLU A 344 17.32 -22.34 -4.21
N ARG A 345 17.66 -23.08 -3.15
CA ARG A 345 18.31 -24.37 -3.27
C ARG A 345 17.40 -25.44 -3.89
N ALA A 346 16.11 -25.35 -3.65
CA ALA A 346 15.12 -26.25 -4.25
C ALA A 346 15.05 -26.06 -5.76
N VAL A 347 15.03 -24.82 -6.24
CA VAL A 347 15.03 -24.50 -7.68
C VAL A 347 16.36 -24.87 -8.32
N GLY A 348 17.49 -24.50 -7.71
CA GLY A 348 18.84 -24.83 -8.21
C GLY A 348 19.10 -26.35 -8.31
N TYR A 349 18.25 -27.19 -7.70
CA TYR A 349 18.30 -28.65 -7.93
C TYR A 349 17.86 -29.01 -9.34
N TYR A 350 16.94 -28.28 -9.92
CA TYR A 350 16.40 -28.48 -11.27
C TYR A 350 17.17 -27.71 -12.36
N GLU A 351 18.18 -26.94 -11.99
CA GLU A 351 19.04 -26.16 -12.91
C GLU A 351 20.43 -26.78 -13.09
N ARG A 352 20.47 -28.11 -13.21
CA ARG A 352 21.72 -28.85 -13.36
C ARG A 352 21.86 -29.39 -14.77
N PRO A 353 22.90 -28.95 -15.50
CA PRO A 353 23.13 -29.43 -16.85
C PRO A 353 23.36 -30.97 -16.88
N PRO A 354 22.88 -31.67 -17.92
CA PRO A 354 23.21 -33.06 -18.18
C PRO A 354 24.71 -33.24 -18.30
N ARG A 355 25.22 -34.33 -17.71
CA ARG A 355 26.66 -34.68 -17.78
C ARG A 355 26.97 -35.73 -18.82
N ALA A 356 25.97 -36.48 -19.32
CA ALA A 356 26.11 -37.50 -20.31
C ALA A 356 25.95 -36.89 -21.70
N ALA A 357 26.91 -37.18 -22.58
CA ALA A 357 26.78 -36.84 -23.97
C ALA A 357 25.63 -37.64 -24.62
N MET A 358 25.02 -37.02 -25.63
CA MET A 358 24.00 -37.68 -26.47
C MET A 358 24.23 -37.33 -27.93
N THR A 359 23.77 -38.17 -28.85
CA THR A 359 23.80 -37.86 -30.26
C THR A 359 22.41 -37.66 -30.78
N VAL A 360 22.17 -36.59 -31.50
CA VAL A 360 20.87 -36.26 -32.13
C VAL A 360 21.02 -36.57 -33.63
N GLU A 361 20.27 -37.57 -34.10
CA GLU A 361 20.20 -37.88 -35.52
C GLU A 361 19.38 -36.84 -36.26
N THR A 362 19.93 -36.21 -37.28
CA THR A 362 19.23 -35.29 -38.20
C THR A 362 19.37 -35.81 -39.65
N PRO A 363 18.55 -35.32 -40.60
CA PRO A 363 18.64 -35.72 -42.00
C PRO A 363 20.01 -35.46 -42.67
N TRP A 364 20.81 -34.53 -42.08
CA TRP A 364 22.08 -34.09 -42.69
C TRP A 364 23.31 -34.53 -41.91
N ALA A 365 23.23 -34.63 -40.59
CA ALA A 365 24.33 -34.98 -39.72
C ALA A 365 23.90 -35.54 -38.39
N ASP A 366 24.76 -36.38 -37.79
CA ASP A 366 24.65 -36.81 -36.41
C ASP A 366 25.28 -35.74 -35.51
N VAL A 367 24.47 -34.98 -34.78
CA VAL A 367 24.90 -33.87 -33.91
C VAL A 367 25.21 -34.39 -32.52
N LEU A 368 26.47 -34.34 -32.11
CA LEU A 368 26.89 -34.70 -30.76
C LEU A 368 26.60 -33.49 -29.83
N VAL A 369 25.86 -33.74 -28.76
CA VAL A 369 25.60 -32.79 -27.66
C VAL A 369 26.38 -33.26 -26.46
N ASP A 370 27.42 -32.55 -26.08
CA ASP A 370 28.26 -32.95 -24.94
C ASP A 370 27.91 -32.17 -23.64
N ALA A 371 28.67 -32.42 -22.57
CA ALA A 371 28.44 -31.78 -21.28
C ALA A 371 28.75 -30.27 -21.26
N ASP A 372 29.69 -29.85 -22.12
CA ASP A 372 30.11 -28.43 -22.21
C ASP A 372 29.05 -27.61 -22.94
N ASP A 373 28.39 -28.18 -23.98
CA ASP A 373 27.26 -27.55 -24.67
C ASP A 373 26.10 -27.30 -23.73
N TRP A 374 25.78 -28.29 -22.91
CA TRP A 374 24.74 -28.14 -21.88
C TRP A 374 25.11 -27.09 -20.84
N ALA A 375 26.35 -27.07 -20.38
CA ALA A 375 26.81 -26.11 -19.38
C ALA A 375 26.74 -24.66 -19.91
N GLU A 376 27.23 -24.45 -21.16
CA GLU A 376 27.18 -23.14 -21.81
C GLU A 376 25.72 -22.64 -21.99
N ALA A 377 24.84 -23.51 -22.51
CA ALA A 377 23.43 -23.16 -22.68
C ALA A 377 22.74 -22.84 -21.34
N PHE A 378 23.08 -23.54 -20.25
CA PHE A 378 22.50 -23.29 -18.92
C PHE A 378 22.99 -22.00 -18.26
N ASP A 379 24.14 -21.47 -18.71
CA ASP A 379 24.73 -20.22 -18.23
C ASP A 379 24.23 -18.99 -19.03
N ALA A 380 23.47 -19.19 -20.12
CA ALA A 380 22.99 -18.14 -20.99
C ALA A 380 21.96 -17.16 -20.36
N PRO A 381 21.07 -17.59 -19.43
CA PRO A 381 20.12 -16.65 -18.84
C PRO A 381 20.80 -15.56 -18.03
N GLU A 382 20.29 -14.33 -18.15
CA GLU A 382 20.74 -13.23 -17.31
C GLU A 382 20.52 -13.52 -15.82
N PRO A 383 21.44 -13.16 -14.93
CA PRO A 383 21.29 -13.34 -13.50
C PRO A 383 19.98 -12.71 -12.98
N GLY A 384 19.18 -13.49 -12.27
CA GLY A 384 17.89 -13.05 -11.73
C GLY A 384 16.68 -13.34 -12.63
N THR A 385 16.88 -13.88 -13.85
CA THR A 385 15.75 -14.35 -14.66
C THR A 385 15.06 -15.54 -13.99
N PRO A 386 13.72 -15.52 -13.80
CA PRO A 386 12.99 -16.60 -13.20
C PRO A 386 13.11 -17.92 -14.00
N HIS A 387 13.14 -19.05 -13.28
CA HIS A 387 13.41 -20.37 -13.88
C HIS A 387 12.55 -20.70 -15.11
N ASN A 388 11.23 -20.49 -15.02
CA ASN A 388 10.32 -20.80 -16.12
C ASN A 388 10.49 -19.85 -17.32
N GLU A 389 10.93 -18.62 -17.07
CA GLU A 389 11.20 -17.63 -18.12
C GLU A 389 12.55 -17.87 -18.77
N ALA A 390 13.57 -18.22 -17.99
CA ALA A 390 14.92 -18.57 -18.46
C ALA A 390 14.91 -19.79 -19.39
N ARG A 391 13.94 -20.69 -19.22
CA ARG A 391 13.83 -21.93 -19.97
C ARG A 391 13.90 -21.74 -21.49
N LEU A 392 13.30 -20.69 -22.03
CA LEU A 392 13.37 -20.42 -23.46
C LEU A 392 14.77 -19.95 -23.88
N GLN A 393 15.41 -19.12 -23.07
CA GLN A 393 16.76 -18.64 -23.34
C GLN A 393 17.76 -19.82 -23.39
N VAL A 394 17.70 -20.71 -22.41
CA VAL A 394 18.52 -21.95 -22.39
C VAL A 394 18.29 -22.80 -23.62
N TRP A 395 17.03 -22.95 -24.05
CA TRP A 395 16.70 -23.75 -25.23
C TRP A 395 17.22 -23.12 -26.52
N GLU A 396 17.03 -21.83 -26.70
CA GLU A 396 17.47 -21.10 -27.89
C GLU A 396 19.01 -21.08 -28.00
N GLU A 397 19.70 -20.89 -26.87
CA GLU A 397 21.16 -20.92 -26.80
C GLU A 397 21.71 -22.30 -27.14
N LEU A 398 21.10 -23.37 -26.59
CA LEU A 398 21.49 -24.74 -26.94
C LEU A 398 21.39 -25.00 -28.45
N LEU A 399 20.29 -24.56 -29.07
CA LEU A 399 20.13 -24.70 -30.52
C LEU A 399 21.17 -23.88 -31.30
N SER A 400 21.53 -22.68 -30.82
CA SER A 400 22.55 -21.84 -31.44
C SER A 400 23.91 -22.51 -31.38
N ILE A 401 24.34 -22.95 -30.19
CA ILE A 401 25.61 -23.65 -29.98
C ILE A 401 25.77 -24.84 -30.93
N LEU A 402 24.68 -25.66 -31.03
CA LEU A 402 24.70 -26.86 -31.85
C LEU A 402 24.67 -26.54 -33.35
N THR A 403 24.02 -25.46 -33.78
CA THR A 403 23.95 -25.04 -35.16
C THR A 403 25.27 -24.44 -35.63
N ASP A 404 25.89 -23.58 -34.80
CA ASP A 404 27.15 -22.87 -35.13
C ASP A 404 28.37 -23.80 -35.31
N ARG A 405 28.28 -25.05 -34.87
CA ARG A 405 29.31 -26.08 -35.06
C ARG A 405 29.25 -26.81 -36.40
N HIS A 406 28.23 -26.59 -37.21
CA HIS A 406 27.95 -27.32 -38.43
C HIS A 406 27.84 -26.40 -39.63
N ASP A 407 28.97 -25.86 -40.07
CA ASP A 407 29.05 -24.93 -41.22
C ASP A 407 28.64 -25.57 -42.57
N ASP A 408 28.58 -26.89 -42.65
CA ASP A 408 28.27 -27.65 -43.88
C ASP A 408 26.75 -27.81 -44.11
N VAL A 409 25.90 -27.39 -43.18
CA VAL A 409 24.41 -27.53 -43.24
C VAL A 409 23.81 -26.11 -43.14
N GLU A 410 22.70 -25.90 -43.91
CA GLU A 410 21.97 -24.63 -43.79
C GLU A 410 21.48 -24.43 -42.33
N PRO A 411 21.86 -23.35 -41.65
CA PRO A 411 21.61 -23.17 -40.22
C PRO A 411 20.14 -23.27 -39.82
N GLU A 412 19.24 -22.73 -40.63
CA GLU A 412 17.80 -22.76 -40.37
C GLU A 412 17.20 -24.17 -40.44
N GLU A 413 17.67 -24.99 -41.42
CA GLU A 413 17.24 -26.39 -41.58
C GLU A 413 17.73 -27.28 -40.46
N LEU A 414 18.99 -27.13 -40.05
CA LEU A 414 19.58 -27.86 -38.94
C LEU A 414 18.87 -27.48 -37.61
N ARG A 415 18.70 -26.18 -37.38
CA ARG A 415 17.97 -25.67 -36.19
C ARG A 415 16.56 -26.22 -36.11
N ALA A 416 15.81 -26.27 -37.21
CA ALA A 416 14.46 -26.82 -37.27
C ALA A 416 14.46 -28.30 -36.93
N ALA A 417 15.39 -29.09 -37.49
CA ALA A 417 15.51 -30.53 -37.21
C ALA A 417 15.86 -30.80 -35.73
N LEU A 418 16.82 -30.07 -35.18
CA LEU A 418 17.19 -30.15 -33.76
C LEU A 418 16.01 -29.79 -32.87
N ALA A 419 15.31 -28.70 -33.20
CA ALA A 419 14.13 -28.25 -32.46
C ALA A 419 12.99 -29.26 -32.50
N ASP A 420 12.86 -30.07 -33.56
CA ASP A 420 11.84 -31.15 -33.68
C ASP A 420 12.30 -32.46 -33.08
N SER A 421 13.58 -32.64 -32.73
CA SER A 421 14.09 -33.86 -32.13
C SER A 421 13.38 -34.15 -30.80
N ARG A 422 12.71 -35.31 -30.77
CA ARG A 422 12.02 -35.80 -29.57
C ARG A 422 12.98 -36.14 -28.44
N GLU A 423 14.14 -36.66 -28.79
CA GLU A 423 15.15 -37.10 -27.82
C GLU A 423 15.79 -35.90 -27.12
N LEU A 424 16.19 -34.90 -27.89
CA LEU A 424 16.76 -33.66 -27.38
C LEU A 424 15.75 -32.92 -26.48
N ARG A 425 14.50 -32.77 -26.94
CA ARG A 425 13.42 -32.22 -26.14
C ARG A 425 13.14 -32.97 -24.85
N THR A 426 13.18 -34.31 -24.86
CA THR A 426 12.93 -35.10 -23.66
C THR A 426 14.05 -34.92 -22.65
N THR A 427 15.31 -34.89 -23.11
CA THR A 427 16.47 -34.67 -22.26
C THR A 427 16.43 -33.25 -21.65
N PHE A 428 16.15 -32.25 -22.47
CA PHE A 428 15.99 -30.87 -22.01
C PHE A 428 14.84 -30.72 -21.01
N ASN A 429 13.66 -31.28 -21.28
CA ASN A 429 12.50 -31.22 -20.36
C ASN A 429 12.77 -31.91 -19.02
N ARG A 430 13.68 -32.89 -18.98
CA ARG A 430 14.11 -33.51 -17.72
C ARG A 430 15.14 -32.68 -16.99
N ALA A 431 16.03 -32.04 -17.73
CA ALA A 431 17.12 -31.21 -17.17
C ALA A 431 16.66 -29.83 -16.70
N TRP A 432 15.72 -29.22 -17.43
CA TRP A 432 15.07 -27.94 -17.08
C TRP A 432 13.56 -28.08 -17.17
N PRO A 433 12.90 -28.71 -16.17
CA PRO A 433 11.43 -28.89 -16.17
C PRO A 433 10.71 -27.56 -15.95
N VAL A 434 9.45 -27.45 -16.37
CA VAL A 434 8.57 -26.37 -15.92
C VAL A 434 8.16 -26.66 -14.48
N LEU A 435 8.38 -25.71 -13.58
CA LEU A 435 8.10 -25.82 -12.15
C LEU A 435 6.80 -25.11 -11.77
N ASP A 436 6.03 -25.69 -10.85
CA ASP A 436 4.90 -25.06 -10.16
C ASP A 436 5.41 -24.47 -8.84
N PRO A 437 5.38 -23.12 -8.63
CA PRO A 437 5.86 -22.52 -7.39
C PRO A 437 5.24 -23.13 -6.13
N ALA A 438 3.91 -23.32 -6.11
CA ALA A 438 3.22 -23.91 -4.98
C ALA A 438 3.59 -25.39 -4.79
N GLY A 439 3.86 -26.14 -5.90
CA GLY A 439 4.32 -27.50 -5.86
C GLY A 439 5.69 -27.65 -5.20
N VAL A 440 6.64 -26.80 -5.55
CA VAL A 440 7.99 -26.82 -4.94
C VAL A 440 7.93 -26.58 -3.43
N VAL A 441 7.11 -25.63 -2.97
CA VAL A 441 6.91 -25.38 -1.54
C VAL A 441 6.19 -26.56 -0.87
N ALA A 442 5.19 -27.16 -1.52
CA ALA A 442 4.50 -28.35 -1.01
C ALA A 442 5.45 -29.55 -0.83
N ASP A 443 6.41 -29.73 -1.76
CA ASP A 443 7.42 -30.79 -1.66
C ASP A 443 8.37 -30.59 -0.48
N LEU A 444 8.70 -29.34 -0.11
CA LEU A 444 9.46 -29.04 1.12
C LEU A 444 8.73 -29.53 2.38
N TRP A 445 7.39 -29.41 2.42
CA TRP A 445 6.58 -29.76 3.59
C TRP A 445 6.04 -31.20 3.57
N SER A 446 6.35 -32.02 2.54
CA SER A 446 5.89 -33.41 2.45
C SER A 446 7.00 -34.43 2.25
N VAL A 447 8.21 -33.99 1.82
CA VAL A 447 9.33 -34.88 1.51
C VAL A 447 10.53 -34.53 2.39
N PRO A 448 10.71 -35.25 3.55
CA PRO A 448 11.76 -34.95 4.49
C PRO A 448 13.18 -34.96 3.90
N ALA A 449 13.43 -35.88 2.96
CA ALA A 449 14.74 -35.96 2.29
C ALA A 449 15.01 -34.74 1.39
N TYR A 450 13.96 -34.18 0.78
CA TYR A 450 14.06 -32.97 -0.03
C TYR A 450 14.34 -31.76 0.82
N LEU A 451 13.59 -31.58 1.92
CA LEU A 451 13.82 -30.48 2.87
C LEU A 451 15.26 -30.52 3.43
N ARG A 452 15.77 -31.69 3.90
CA ARG A 452 17.16 -31.81 4.38
C ARG A 452 18.18 -31.39 3.32
N ARG A 453 17.91 -31.67 2.06
CA ARG A 453 18.80 -31.29 0.96
C ARG A 453 18.78 -29.78 0.69
N CYS A 454 17.61 -29.17 0.80
CA CYS A 454 17.42 -27.74 0.55
C CYS A 454 17.80 -26.88 1.77
N ALA A 455 17.63 -27.41 2.99
CA ALA A 455 17.95 -26.75 4.25
C ALA A 455 18.84 -27.65 5.14
N PRO A 456 20.13 -27.84 4.77
CA PRO A 456 21.03 -28.78 5.45
C PRO A 456 21.42 -28.35 6.87
N TRP A 457 21.09 -27.12 7.28
CA TRP A 457 21.31 -26.60 8.64
C TRP A 457 20.21 -27.02 9.61
N LEU A 458 19.07 -27.52 9.14
CA LEU A 458 18.00 -28.01 10.00
C LEU A 458 18.36 -29.32 10.67
N GLY A 459 18.04 -29.43 11.96
CA GLY A 459 18.08 -30.68 12.69
C GLY A 459 16.96 -31.65 12.29
N ASP A 460 17.13 -32.95 12.63
CA ASP A 460 16.11 -33.97 12.31
C ASP A 460 14.75 -33.70 12.97
N ASP A 461 14.72 -33.06 14.13
CA ASP A 461 13.49 -32.69 14.83
C ASP A 461 12.77 -31.53 14.12
N GLU A 462 13.50 -30.54 13.66
CA GLU A 462 12.95 -29.40 12.89
C GLU A 462 12.41 -29.88 11.54
N VAL A 463 13.15 -30.76 10.85
CA VAL A 463 12.67 -31.36 9.60
C VAL A 463 11.36 -32.11 9.83
N ARG A 464 11.23 -32.87 10.92
CA ARG A 464 9.98 -33.60 11.26
C ARG A 464 8.85 -32.66 11.64
N LEU A 465 9.14 -31.60 12.39
CA LEU A 465 8.19 -30.56 12.80
C LEU A 465 7.53 -29.89 11.58
N LEU A 466 8.32 -29.58 10.56
CA LEU A 466 7.85 -28.89 9.36
C LEU A 466 7.05 -29.77 8.40
N GLN A 467 7.06 -31.11 8.59
CA GLN A 467 6.29 -32.02 7.70
C GLN A 467 4.82 -32.07 8.07
N ARG A 468 3.94 -32.08 7.07
CA ARG A 468 2.49 -32.16 7.27
C ARG A 468 1.81 -33.09 6.24
N PRO A 469 0.67 -33.75 6.60
CA PRO A 469 -0.03 -34.68 5.73
C PRO A 469 -0.64 -34.03 4.47
N ASP A 470 -1.20 -32.83 4.61
CA ASP A 470 -1.66 -32.03 3.48
C ASP A 470 -0.66 -30.89 3.23
N PRO A 471 0.24 -31.04 2.25
CA PRO A 471 1.29 -30.06 2.00
C PRO A 471 0.76 -28.73 1.44
N ARG A 472 -0.47 -28.70 0.92
CA ARG A 472 -1.11 -27.51 0.36
C ARG A 472 -2.12 -26.83 1.32
N ALA A 473 -2.26 -27.31 2.56
CA ALA A 473 -3.01 -26.60 3.61
C ALA A 473 -2.22 -25.36 4.06
N TRP A 474 -2.28 -24.30 3.26
CA TRP A 474 -1.47 -23.12 3.45
C TRP A 474 -1.84 -22.37 4.73
N THR A 475 -0.81 -21.94 5.46
CA THR A 475 -0.90 -21.03 6.59
C THR A 475 -0.22 -19.72 6.27
N VAL A 476 -0.47 -18.68 7.07
CA VAL A 476 0.19 -17.36 6.91
C VAL A 476 1.71 -17.51 6.96
N ALA A 477 2.22 -18.43 7.80
CA ALA A 477 3.65 -18.70 7.91
C ALA A 477 4.27 -19.32 6.63
N ASP A 478 3.46 -19.81 5.68
CA ASP A 478 3.95 -20.34 4.39
C ASP A 478 4.10 -19.24 3.32
N LEU A 479 3.47 -18.08 3.50
CA LEU A 479 3.41 -17.04 2.45
C LEU A 479 4.80 -16.55 2.02
N PRO A 480 5.79 -16.36 2.90
CA PRO A 480 7.14 -15.97 2.48
C PRO A 480 7.81 -16.98 1.55
N PHE A 481 7.54 -18.26 1.72
CA PHE A 481 8.10 -19.33 0.87
C PHE A 481 7.39 -19.37 -0.48
N LEU A 482 6.07 -19.19 -0.49
CA LEU A 482 5.28 -19.13 -1.72
C LEU A 482 5.66 -17.88 -2.54
N ASP A 483 5.87 -16.75 -1.89
CA ASP A 483 6.34 -15.52 -2.52
C ASP A 483 7.73 -15.70 -3.15
N ALA A 484 8.68 -16.21 -2.36
CA ALA A 484 10.04 -16.50 -2.85
C ALA A 484 10.03 -17.49 -4.03
N ALA A 485 9.18 -18.53 -3.95
CA ALA A 485 9.04 -19.51 -5.03
C ALA A 485 8.44 -18.86 -6.29
N ARG A 486 7.43 -17.99 -6.17
CA ARG A 486 6.85 -17.28 -7.31
C ARG A 486 7.86 -16.36 -7.99
N GLN A 487 8.62 -15.60 -7.20
CA GLN A 487 9.63 -14.71 -7.74
C GLN A 487 10.78 -15.47 -8.41
N ARG A 488 11.26 -16.56 -7.79
CA ARG A 488 12.40 -17.35 -8.29
C ARG A 488 12.06 -18.26 -9.46
N ILE A 489 10.86 -18.83 -9.46
CA ILE A 489 10.41 -19.79 -10.47
C ILE A 489 9.73 -19.07 -11.64
N GLY A 490 9.01 -17.99 -11.37
CA GLY A 490 8.22 -17.29 -12.37
C GLY A 490 6.93 -18.03 -12.75
N ASP A 491 6.26 -17.49 -13.77
CA ASP A 491 5.01 -18.06 -14.27
C ASP A 491 5.23 -19.30 -15.11
N PRO A 492 4.57 -20.44 -14.80
CA PRO A 492 4.60 -21.63 -15.64
C PRO A 492 4.13 -21.41 -17.08
N GLU A 493 3.29 -20.41 -17.30
CA GLU A 493 2.76 -20.08 -18.62
C GLU A 493 3.51 -18.95 -19.35
N ALA A 494 4.49 -18.30 -18.70
CA ALA A 494 5.22 -17.16 -19.25
C ALA A 494 5.80 -17.43 -20.64
N SER A 495 6.42 -18.61 -20.84
CA SER A 495 6.97 -19.03 -22.13
C SER A 495 5.89 -19.25 -23.19
N ARG A 496 4.69 -19.70 -22.81
CA ARG A 496 3.57 -19.88 -23.74
C ARG A 496 2.98 -18.53 -24.14
N ASP A 497 2.83 -17.64 -23.17
CA ASP A 497 2.30 -16.29 -23.38
C ASP A 497 3.26 -15.46 -24.21
N ARG A 498 4.57 -15.58 -23.99
CA ARG A 498 5.59 -14.96 -24.85
C ARG A 498 5.46 -15.45 -26.29
N ARG A 499 5.40 -16.77 -26.54
CA ARG A 499 5.22 -17.33 -27.87
C ARG A 499 3.91 -16.87 -28.54
N ARG A 500 2.82 -16.77 -27.77
CA ARG A 500 1.54 -16.25 -28.29
C ARG A 500 1.66 -14.78 -28.72
N ARG A 501 2.37 -13.97 -27.94
CA ARG A 501 2.65 -12.55 -28.28
C ARG A 501 3.53 -12.43 -29.52
N GLU A 502 4.61 -13.22 -29.57
CA GLU A 502 5.53 -13.26 -30.72
C GLU A 502 4.80 -13.74 -31.99
N ALA A 503 3.98 -14.77 -31.89
CA ALA A 503 3.16 -15.26 -33.01
C ALA A 503 2.13 -14.19 -33.46
N ALA A 504 1.46 -13.53 -32.51
CA ALA A 504 0.51 -12.46 -32.82
C ALA A 504 1.24 -11.26 -33.49
N ALA A 505 2.39 -10.87 -32.95
CA ALA A 505 3.21 -9.81 -33.54
C ALA A 505 3.74 -10.17 -34.93
N THR A 506 4.07 -11.44 -35.18
CA THR A 506 4.50 -11.94 -36.49
C THR A 506 3.32 -11.89 -37.47
N THR A 507 2.15 -12.37 -37.06
CA THR A 507 0.93 -12.31 -37.90
C THR A 507 0.57 -10.87 -38.25
N GLN A 508 0.65 -9.95 -37.28
CA GLN A 508 0.38 -8.53 -37.52
C GLN A 508 1.40 -7.89 -38.49
N ARG A 509 2.69 -8.29 -38.38
CA ARG A 509 3.71 -7.86 -39.37
C ARG A 509 3.42 -8.37 -40.78
N GLU A 510 3.03 -9.63 -40.90
CA GLU A 510 2.69 -10.23 -42.21
C GLU A 510 1.42 -9.58 -42.82
N GLU A 511 0.45 -9.26 -41.98
CA GLU A 511 -0.76 -8.52 -42.43
C GLU A 511 -0.41 -7.09 -42.87
N MET A 512 0.43 -6.40 -42.08
CA MET A 512 0.91 -5.06 -42.43
C MET A 512 1.74 -5.05 -43.70
N ALA A 513 2.66 -6.03 -43.85
CA ALA A 513 3.47 -6.18 -45.07
C ALA A 513 2.55 -6.39 -46.31
N ARG A 514 1.51 -7.24 -46.19
CA ARG A 514 0.51 -7.45 -47.26
C ARG A 514 -0.27 -6.16 -47.60
N VAL A 515 -0.64 -5.38 -46.60
CA VAL A 515 -1.32 -4.08 -46.80
C VAL A 515 -0.37 -3.11 -47.51
N ILE A 516 0.89 -3.03 -47.10
CA ILE A 516 1.91 -2.17 -47.73
C ILE A 516 2.16 -2.61 -49.18
N ASP A 517 2.29 -3.91 -49.46
CA ASP A 517 2.46 -4.43 -50.84
C ASP A 517 1.25 -4.13 -51.72
N ASN A 518 0.03 -4.32 -51.22
CA ASN A 518 -1.22 -3.96 -51.92
C ASN A 518 -1.33 -2.44 -52.22
N LEU A 519 -0.87 -1.60 -51.25
CA LEU A 519 -0.86 -0.14 -51.46
C LEU A 519 0.20 0.27 -52.49
N ILE A 520 1.36 -0.38 -52.53
CA ILE A 520 2.38 -0.16 -53.54
C ILE A 520 1.90 -0.62 -54.89
N GLU A 521 1.23 -1.77 -55.02
CA GLU A 521 0.66 -2.27 -56.25
C GLU A 521 -0.52 -1.39 -56.75
N ALA A 522 -1.32 -0.84 -55.86
CA ALA A 522 -2.44 0.05 -56.21
C ALA A 522 -2.01 1.46 -56.66
N GLN A 523 -0.84 1.91 -56.26
CA GLN A 523 -0.25 3.19 -56.67
C GLN A 523 0.59 3.05 -57.95
N VAL A 524 -0.08 2.91 -59.10
CA VAL A 524 0.56 2.86 -60.42
C VAL A 524 1.22 4.21 -60.85
N HIS A 525 1.06 5.27 -60.04
CA HIS A 525 1.66 6.60 -60.28
C HIS A 525 2.18 7.16 -58.94
N ASP A 526 3.38 6.73 -58.52
CA ASP A 526 4.15 7.37 -57.47
C ASP A 526 5.13 8.38 -58.08
N ASP A 527 5.01 9.63 -57.71
CA ASP A 527 5.85 10.75 -58.24
C ASP A 527 7.25 10.77 -57.56
N GLY A 528 7.77 9.62 -57.13
CA GLY A 528 9.20 9.42 -56.91
C GLY A 528 9.75 9.79 -55.55
N GLU A 529 8.93 10.09 -54.52
CA GLU A 529 9.46 10.37 -53.15
C GLU A 529 9.57 9.17 -52.21
N GLY A 530 9.39 7.95 -52.68
CA GLY A 530 9.82 6.71 -51.99
C GLY A 530 9.36 6.48 -50.55
N VAL A 531 8.36 7.25 -50.02
CA VAL A 531 7.85 7.16 -48.64
C VAL A 531 7.29 5.77 -48.36
N MET A 532 6.59 5.17 -49.33
CA MET A 532 6.02 3.83 -49.19
C MET A 532 7.08 2.73 -49.23
N THR A 533 8.18 2.96 -49.91
CA THR A 533 9.33 2.03 -49.93
C THR A 533 10.11 2.08 -48.60
N MET A 534 10.12 3.24 -47.91
CA MET A 534 10.70 3.39 -46.59
C MET A 534 9.90 2.61 -45.51
N LEU A 535 8.59 2.44 -45.71
CA LEU A 535 7.74 1.63 -44.80
C LEU A 535 8.07 0.11 -44.83
N ARG A 536 8.84 -0.35 -45.80
CA ARG A 536 9.40 -1.71 -45.82
C ARG A 536 10.56 -1.91 -44.85
N GLY A 537 11.13 -0.84 -44.30
CA GLY A 537 12.22 -0.94 -43.32
C GLY A 537 11.76 -1.64 -42.04
N GLN A 538 12.55 -2.61 -41.57
CA GLN A 538 12.21 -3.38 -40.34
C GLN A 538 11.94 -2.46 -39.14
N ASP A 539 12.72 -1.39 -38.97
CA ASP A 539 12.56 -0.45 -37.86
C ASP A 539 11.21 0.31 -37.88
N LEU A 540 10.71 0.63 -39.06
CA LEU A 540 9.40 1.28 -39.22
C LEU A 540 8.24 0.29 -39.05
N GLN A 541 8.40 -0.96 -39.46
CA GLN A 541 7.41 -2.02 -39.21
C GLN A 541 7.28 -2.33 -37.71
N TYR A 542 8.40 -2.28 -36.95
CA TYR A 542 8.36 -2.41 -35.49
C TYR A 542 7.63 -1.25 -34.81
N SER A 543 7.74 -0.03 -35.33
CA SER A 543 7.08 1.15 -34.76
C SER A 543 5.56 1.23 -35.06
N LEU A 544 5.08 0.44 -36.02
CA LEU A 544 3.66 0.41 -36.41
C LEU A 544 2.86 -0.72 -35.73
N ILE A 545 3.52 -1.58 -34.94
CA ILE A 545 2.81 -2.60 -34.16
C ILE A 545 2.11 -1.91 -32.99
N ASP A 546 0.80 -2.08 -32.91
CA ASP A 546 0.05 -1.65 -31.74
C ASP A 546 0.23 -2.67 -30.60
N GLU A 547 1.17 -2.37 -29.69
CA GLU A 547 1.42 -3.21 -28.52
C GLU A 547 0.18 -3.40 -27.62
N ALA A 548 -0.78 -2.48 -27.69
CA ALA A 548 -2.04 -2.58 -26.94
C ALA A 548 -3.01 -3.63 -27.52
N GLU A 549 -2.86 -4.00 -28.79
CA GLU A 549 -3.65 -5.09 -29.41
C GLU A 549 -3.05 -6.47 -29.16
N LEU A 550 -1.78 -6.55 -28.70
CA LEU A 550 -1.17 -7.81 -28.35
C LEU A 550 -1.81 -8.34 -27.03
N PRO A 551 -1.95 -9.68 -26.88
CA PRO A 551 -2.48 -10.26 -25.67
C PRO A 551 -1.67 -9.78 -24.46
N SER A 552 -2.26 -8.93 -23.62
CA SER A 552 -1.67 -8.48 -22.36
C SER A 552 -2.21 -9.36 -21.22
N ARG A 553 -1.35 -9.64 -20.28
CA ARG A 553 -1.74 -10.17 -18.98
C ARG A 553 -2.05 -8.99 -18.07
N ASP A 554 -3.04 -9.13 -17.20
CA ASP A 554 -3.22 -8.18 -16.10
C ASP A 554 -1.93 -8.22 -15.27
N ALA A 555 -1.21 -7.10 -15.22
CA ALA A 555 -0.01 -6.99 -14.41
C ALA A 555 -0.40 -7.17 -12.93
N ASP A 556 0.37 -7.97 -12.21
CA ASP A 556 0.25 -8.04 -10.76
C ASP A 556 0.78 -6.72 -10.18
N GLU A 557 -0.14 -5.81 -9.84
CA GLU A 557 0.19 -4.48 -9.32
C GLU A 557 1.03 -4.54 -8.03
N LEU A 558 0.97 -5.66 -7.30
CA LEU A 558 1.70 -5.85 -6.05
C LEU A 558 3.04 -6.59 -6.22
N ALA A 559 3.39 -7.03 -7.43
CA ALA A 559 4.68 -7.67 -7.69
C ALA A 559 5.88 -6.72 -7.54
N GLY A 560 5.67 -5.42 -7.79
CA GLY A 560 6.74 -4.41 -7.78
C GLY A 560 7.58 -4.40 -9.08
N PRO A 561 8.78 -3.82 -9.10
CA PRO A 561 9.45 -3.18 -7.97
C PRO A 561 8.84 -1.82 -7.59
N PHE A 562 8.76 -1.54 -6.29
CA PHE A 562 8.34 -0.24 -5.79
C PHE A 562 9.52 0.68 -5.54
N ALA A 563 9.33 1.97 -5.77
CA ALA A 563 10.34 3.00 -5.52
C ALA A 563 10.52 3.27 -4.02
N HIS A 564 9.44 3.12 -3.23
CA HIS A 564 9.44 3.26 -1.78
C HIS A 564 8.36 2.37 -1.16
N ILE A 565 8.66 1.76 -0.01
CA ILE A 565 7.66 0.99 0.75
C ILE A 565 7.54 1.57 2.15
N VAL A 566 6.30 1.73 2.60
CA VAL A 566 5.93 2.11 3.96
C VAL A 566 5.35 0.89 4.65
N VAL A 567 5.89 0.54 5.82
CA VAL A 567 5.40 -0.59 6.63
C VAL A 567 4.95 -0.05 7.96
N ASP A 568 3.66 -0.16 8.28
CA ASP A 568 3.14 0.19 9.60
C ASP A 568 2.95 -1.07 10.47
N GLU A 569 3.04 -0.91 11.78
CA GLU A 569 3.10 -1.98 12.79
C GLU A 569 4.23 -3.01 12.50
N ALA A 570 5.36 -2.51 12.03
CA ALA A 570 6.50 -3.30 11.53
C ALA A 570 7.15 -4.22 12.57
N GLN A 571 6.90 -4.01 13.88
CA GLN A 571 7.38 -4.88 14.96
C GLN A 571 6.77 -6.29 14.90
N GLU A 572 5.66 -6.46 14.20
CA GLU A 572 5.01 -7.77 14.04
C GLU A 572 5.64 -8.63 12.93
N LEU A 573 6.39 -8.03 12.01
CA LEU A 573 6.95 -8.76 10.87
C LEU A 573 8.08 -9.69 11.31
N THR A 574 8.01 -10.93 10.85
CA THR A 574 9.08 -11.92 10.98
C THR A 574 10.22 -11.67 9.97
N ASP A 575 11.38 -12.26 10.19
CA ASP A 575 12.50 -12.16 9.24
C ASP A 575 12.13 -12.73 7.86
N ALA A 576 11.30 -13.77 7.81
CA ALA A 576 10.79 -14.34 6.57
C ALA A 576 9.86 -13.36 5.84
N GLU A 577 8.95 -12.70 6.53
CA GLU A 577 8.05 -11.69 5.96
C GLU A 577 8.79 -10.45 5.47
N TRP A 578 9.84 -10.04 6.18
CA TRP A 578 10.73 -8.97 5.69
C TRP A 578 11.36 -9.30 4.33
N ARG A 579 11.63 -10.58 4.01
CA ARG A 579 12.10 -10.99 2.69
C ARG A 579 11.09 -10.66 1.59
N MET A 580 9.77 -10.83 1.86
CA MET A 580 8.71 -10.44 0.89
C MET A 580 8.74 -8.94 0.60
N VAL A 581 8.88 -8.11 1.65
CA VAL A 581 8.94 -6.65 1.52
C VAL A 581 10.20 -6.22 0.75
N LEU A 582 11.36 -6.75 1.15
CA LEU A 582 12.64 -6.35 0.58
C LEU A 582 12.82 -6.79 -0.88
N ALA A 583 12.20 -7.88 -1.30
CA ALA A 583 12.20 -8.33 -2.69
C ALA A 583 11.49 -7.32 -3.61
N ARG A 584 10.47 -6.62 -3.08
CA ARG A 584 9.70 -5.61 -3.82
C ARG A 584 10.31 -4.20 -3.82
N CYS A 585 11.35 -3.96 -3.01
CA CYS A 585 12.04 -2.67 -2.92
C CYS A 585 13.56 -2.83 -3.06
N PRO A 586 14.07 -3.08 -4.26
CA PRO A 586 15.51 -3.25 -4.50
C PRO A 586 16.34 -2.02 -4.08
N SER A 587 15.76 -0.83 -4.13
CA SER A 587 16.39 0.43 -3.71
C SER A 587 16.61 0.53 -2.20
N ARG A 588 15.95 -0.34 -1.38
CA ARG A 588 15.95 -0.26 0.08
C ARG A 588 15.45 1.09 0.62
N SER A 589 14.64 1.78 -0.13
CA SER A 589 13.97 3.02 0.27
C SER A 589 12.72 2.69 1.08
N LEU A 590 12.81 2.77 2.41
CA LEU A 590 11.78 2.27 3.32
C LEU A 590 11.42 3.31 4.38
N THR A 591 10.14 3.36 4.74
CA THR A 591 9.66 3.96 5.99
C THR A 591 9.07 2.86 6.86
N ILE A 592 9.71 2.59 7.99
CA ILE A 592 9.40 1.49 8.89
C ILE A 592 8.83 2.09 10.17
N VAL A 593 7.56 1.82 10.45
CA VAL A 593 6.86 2.42 11.58
C VAL A 593 6.46 1.34 12.57
N GLY A 594 6.82 1.50 13.85
CA GLY A 594 6.53 0.47 14.82
C GLY A 594 6.74 0.89 16.27
N ASP A 595 6.45 -0.05 17.17
CA ASP A 595 6.62 0.07 18.61
C ASP A 595 7.13 -1.27 19.18
N ARG A 596 8.37 -1.29 19.64
CA ARG A 596 8.96 -2.49 20.23
C ARG A 596 8.14 -3.04 21.40
N ALA A 597 7.54 -2.16 22.19
CA ALA A 597 6.73 -2.52 23.36
C ALA A 597 5.35 -3.10 22.99
N GLN A 598 4.95 -3.05 21.71
CA GLN A 598 3.71 -3.64 21.21
C GLN A 598 3.92 -4.92 20.39
N ALA A 599 5.15 -5.42 20.29
CA ALA A 599 5.47 -6.66 19.55
C ALA A 599 4.94 -7.89 20.29
N THR A 600 4.00 -8.62 19.70
CA THR A 600 3.34 -9.79 20.31
C THR A 600 4.33 -10.89 20.70
N HIS A 601 5.32 -11.16 19.85
CA HIS A 601 6.29 -12.24 20.08
C HIS A 601 7.55 -11.80 20.88
N GLY A 602 7.48 -10.60 21.47
CA GLY A 602 8.62 -9.99 22.16
C GLY A 602 9.67 -9.42 21.18
N PHE A 603 10.17 -8.26 21.50
CA PHE A 603 11.18 -7.57 20.71
C PHE A 603 12.29 -7.11 21.67
N THR A 604 13.21 -8.01 21.99
CA THR A 604 14.25 -7.78 22.99
C THR A 604 15.49 -7.10 22.44
N GLU A 605 15.71 -7.19 21.13
CA GLU A 605 16.82 -6.55 20.41
C GLU A 605 16.49 -5.10 20.01
N SER A 606 17.48 -4.34 19.55
CA SER A 606 17.25 -3.02 18.97
C SER A 606 16.70 -3.13 17.52
N TRP A 607 16.08 -2.04 17.04
CA TRP A 607 15.69 -1.94 15.62
C TRP A 607 16.87 -2.14 14.67
N GLN A 608 18.04 -1.59 15.02
CA GLN A 608 19.26 -1.72 14.23
C GLN A 608 19.72 -3.18 14.12
N GLU A 609 19.76 -3.90 15.22
CA GLU A 609 20.18 -5.31 15.24
C GLU A 609 19.23 -6.18 14.41
N ARG A 610 17.92 -5.99 14.58
CA ARG A 610 16.91 -6.74 13.84
C ARG A 610 16.98 -6.49 12.33
N LEU A 611 17.07 -5.23 11.94
CA LEU A 611 17.09 -4.85 10.54
C LEU A 611 18.43 -5.20 9.86
N ALA A 612 19.56 -5.14 10.58
CA ALA A 612 20.84 -5.60 10.08
C ALA A 612 20.82 -7.11 9.75
N ARG A 613 20.14 -7.93 10.58
CA ARG A 613 20.00 -9.37 10.31
C ARG A 613 19.30 -9.70 8.99
N ILE A 614 18.41 -8.85 8.56
CA ILE A 614 17.70 -9.00 7.25
C ILE A 614 18.38 -8.25 6.10
N GLY A 615 19.56 -7.64 6.32
CA GLY A 615 20.36 -6.97 5.30
C GLY A 615 20.03 -5.48 5.11
N LEU A 616 19.55 -4.80 6.16
CA LEU A 616 19.39 -3.35 6.22
C LEU A 616 20.40 -2.75 7.22
N ASP A 617 21.63 -2.55 6.76
CA ASP A 617 22.75 -2.12 7.64
C ASP A 617 22.73 -0.61 7.94
N HIS A 618 22.10 0.19 7.09
CA HIS A 618 22.03 1.65 7.22
C HIS A 618 20.61 2.11 7.47
N VAL A 619 20.27 2.29 8.75
CA VAL A 619 18.95 2.67 9.20
C VAL A 619 19.02 3.97 9.99
N ALA A 620 18.27 4.99 9.55
CA ALA A 620 18.02 6.18 10.36
C ALA A 620 16.90 5.87 11.37
N LEU A 621 17.06 6.34 12.62
CA LEU A 621 16.09 6.12 13.69
C LEU A 621 15.53 7.47 14.15
N ALA A 622 14.22 7.60 14.16
CA ALA A 622 13.47 8.72 14.71
C ALA A 622 12.54 8.23 15.82
N HIS A 623 12.45 9.01 16.91
CA HIS A 623 11.64 8.66 18.06
C HIS A 623 10.49 9.63 18.25
N LEU A 624 9.30 9.09 18.55
CA LEU A 624 8.13 9.83 19.00
C LEU A 624 7.89 9.50 20.48
N THR A 625 8.02 10.50 21.34
CA THR A 625 8.00 10.33 22.81
C THR A 625 6.78 10.96 23.47
N ILE A 626 5.97 11.70 22.71
CA ILE A 626 4.81 12.42 23.24
C ILE A 626 3.53 11.71 22.80
N ASN A 627 2.69 11.34 23.76
CA ASN A 627 1.39 10.75 23.51
C ASN A 627 0.32 11.84 23.50
N TYR A 628 -0.24 12.10 22.33
CA TYR A 628 -1.28 13.10 22.11
C TYR A 628 -2.70 12.53 22.22
N ARG A 629 -2.87 11.23 22.29
CA ARG A 629 -4.13 10.53 22.09
C ARG A 629 -4.68 9.89 23.35
N THR A 630 -3.90 8.99 23.94
CA THR A 630 -4.33 8.20 25.09
C THR A 630 -4.30 9.04 26.35
N PRO A 631 -5.37 9.13 27.12
CA PRO A 631 -5.39 9.90 28.37
C PRO A 631 -4.37 9.42 29.38
N GLU A 632 -3.90 10.35 30.24
CA GLU A 632 -2.97 10.05 31.34
C GLU A 632 -3.50 8.96 32.26
N GLU A 633 -4.82 8.95 32.53
CA GLU A 633 -5.48 7.98 33.40
C GLU A 633 -5.39 6.55 32.83
N VAL A 634 -5.51 6.41 31.51
CA VAL A 634 -5.39 5.13 30.80
C VAL A 634 -3.92 4.69 30.78
N MET A 635 -2.99 5.62 30.54
CA MET A 635 -1.57 5.30 30.53
C MET A 635 -1.07 4.89 31.92
N ALA A 636 -1.55 5.54 32.98
CA ALA A 636 -1.22 5.19 34.36
C ALA A 636 -1.62 3.76 34.73
N GLU A 637 -2.72 3.24 34.15
CA GLU A 637 -3.17 1.85 34.33
C GLU A 637 -2.36 0.88 33.44
N ALA A 638 -2.00 1.29 32.21
CA ALA A 638 -1.34 0.43 31.23
C ALA A 638 0.19 0.30 31.45
N GLU A 639 0.87 1.39 31.89
CA GLU A 639 2.32 1.42 32.06
C GLU A 639 2.87 0.34 33.01
N PRO A 640 2.30 0.11 34.21
CA PRO A 640 2.79 -0.95 35.10
C PRO A 640 2.70 -2.34 34.47
N VAL A 641 1.70 -2.61 33.63
CA VAL A 641 1.50 -3.89 32.97
C VAL A 641 2.66 -4.20 32.02
N ILE A 642 3.03 -3.22 31.19
CA ILE A 642 4.08 -3.43 30.18
C ILE A 642 5.47 -3.38 30.80
N ARG A 643 5.75 -2.48 31.74
CA ARG A 643 7.06 -2.39 32.41
C ARG A 643 7.38 -3.59 33.27
N ALA A 644 6.40 -4.31 33.79
CA ALA A 644 6.62 -5.56 34.51
C ALA A 644 7.16 -6.67 33.59
N ALA A 645 6.82 -6.63 32.29
CA ALA A 645 7.26 -7.62 31.30
C ALA A 645 8.49 -7.14 30.50
N ILE A 646 8.54 -5.84 30.17
CA ILE A 646 9.60 -5.19 29.39
C ILE A 646 10.03 -3.93 30.14
N PRO A 647 11.06 -4.02 31.04
CA PRO A 647 11.45 -2.90 31.88
C PRO A 647 11.90 -1.64 31.15
N ASP A 648 12.46 -1.77 29.93
CA ASP A 648 12.94 -0.70 29.07
C ASP A 648 11.93 -0.31 27.97
N ALA A 649 10.64 -0.68 28.13
CA ALA A 649 9.60 -0.30 27.20
C ALA A 649 9.54 1.22 27.01
N ASN A 650 9.46 1.65 25.75
CA ASN A 650 9.26 3.06 25.39
C ASN A 650 7.80 3.44 25.67
N VAL A 651 7.53 3.91 26.91
CA VAL A 651 6.21 4.41 27.31
C VAL A 651 6.19 5.92 27.13
N PRO A 652 5.40 6.46 26.19
CA PRO A 652 5.39 7.89 25.92
C PRO A 652 4.68 8.68 27.04
N THR A 653 5.11 9.93 27.22
CA THR A 653 4.46 10.84 28.16
C THR A 653 3.14 11.37 27.57
N SER A 654 2.04 11.17 28.29
CA SER A 654 0.74 11.69 27.91
C SER A 654 0.62 13.19 28.21
N VAL A 655 0.16 13.97 27.23
CA VAL A 655 -0.11 15.40 27.39
C VAL A 655 -1.60 15.71 27.61
N ARG A 656 -2.41 14.67 27.66
CA ARG A 656 -3.86 14.75 27.76
C ARG A 656 -4.39 14.04 29.00
N SER A 657 -5.28 14.70 29.75
CA SER A 657 -6.08 14.08 30.80
C SER A 657 -7.55 14.09 30.37
N SER A 658 -8.27 13.01 30.56
CA SER A 658 -9.74 12.94 30.36
C SER A 658 -10.51 13.36 31.61
N GLY A 659 -9.88 13.38 32.77
CA GLY A 659 -10.52 13.53 34.07
C GLY A 659 -11.42 12.36 34.47
N ILE A 660 -11.43 11.26 33.67
CA ILE A 660 -12.27 10.09 33.88
C ILE A 660 -11.39 8.93 34.36
N PRO A 661 -11.50 8.49 35.62
CA PRO A 661 -10.70 7.36 36.11
C PRO A 661 -11.07 6.07 35.39
N VAL A 662 -10.13 5.13 35.29
CA VAL A 662 -10.39 3.78 34.81
C VAL A 662 -11.36 3.09 35.75
N ALA A 663 -12.46 2.54 35.20
CA ALA A 663 -13.48 1.87 35.99
C ALA A 663 -13.25 0.35 35.96
N HIS A 664 -13.43 -0.28 37.14
CA HIS A 664 -13.38 -1.74 37.30
C HIS A 664 -14.75 -2.26 37.69
N GLY A 665 -15.16 -3.43 37.16
CA GLY A 665 -16.49 -3.99 37.44
C GLY A 665 -16.60 -5.47 37.09
N SER A 666 -17.82 -5.98 37.09
CA SER A 666 -18.16 -7.34 36.69
C SER A 666 -18.58 -7.41 35.22
N VAL A 667 -18.31 -8.55 34.57
CA VAL A 667 -18.77 -8.81 33.19
C VAL A 667 -20.31 -8.68 33.08
N SER A 668 -21.08 -8.94 34.17
CA SER A 668 -22.51 -8.72 34.23
C SER A 668 -22.94 -7.26 33.96
N ASP A 669 -22.06 -6.30 34.12
CA ASP A 669 -22.35 -4.87 33.96
C ASP A 669 -22.18 -4.38 32.51
N LEU A 670 -21.68 -5.24 31.60
CA LEU A 670 -21.33 -4.89 30.23
C LEU A 670 -22.46 -4.20 29.48
N ASP A 671 -23.64 -4.82 29.43
CA ASP A 671 -24.77 -4.29 28.67
C ASP A 671 -25.20 -2.93 29.20
N ALA A 672 -25.28 -2.76 30.54
CA ALA A 672 -25.65 -1.50 31.18
C ALA A 672 -24.62 -0.38 30.88
N ILE A 673 -23.32 -0.71 30.83
CA ILE A 673 -22.26 0.23 30.51
C ILE A 673 -22.38 0.70 29.05
N LEU A 674 -22.61 -0.25 28.13
CA LEU A 674 -22.74 0.07 26.69
C LEU A 674 -24.02 0.87 26.42
N GLU A 675 -25.14 0.50 26.99
CA GLU A 675 -26.41 1.24 26.86
C GLU A 675 -26.30 2.67 27.39
N THR A 676 -25.72 2.83 28.59
CA THR A 676 -25.48 4.14 29.18
C THR A 676 -24.61 5.00 28.28
N TRP A 677 -23.47 4.46 27.83
CA TRP A 677 -22.55 5.20 26.97
C TRP A 677 -23.19 5.60 25.63
N LEU A 678 -23.95 4.69 24.98
CA LEU A 678 -24.67 4.97 23.73
C LEU A 678 -25.76 6.04 23.89
N SER A 679 -26.39 6.12 25.07
CA SER A 679 -27.41 7.12 25.36
C SER A 679 -26.82 8.52 25.63
N GLU A 680 -25.62 8.57 26.22
CA GLU A 680 -24.92 9.82 26.54
C GLU A 680 -24.18 10.40 25.33
N HIS A 681 -23.78 9.55 24.36
CA HIS A 681 -22.97 9.95 23.21
C HIS A 681 -23.74 9.70 21.91
N ALA A 682 -24.17 10.77 21.23
CA ALA A 682 -24.84 10.66 19.92
C ALA A 682 -23.89 10.17 18.82
N GLU A 683 -22.60 10.45 18.95
CA GLU A 683 -21.50 10.05 18.05
C GLU A 683 -20.43 9.34 18.88
N GLY A 684 -19.46 8.72 18.21
CA GLY A 684 -18.36 8.00 18.85
C GLY A 684 -18.45 6.47 18.68
N THR A 685 -17.33 5.79 18.97
CA THR A 685 -17.17 4.35 18.80
C THR A 685 -16.73 3.67 20.09
N ALA A 686 -17.27 2.47 20.32
CA ALA A 686 -16.90 1.63 21.46
C ALA A 686 -16.35 0.28 20.98
N CYS A 687 -15.45 -0.32 21.76
CA CYS A 687 -14.94 -1.64 21.52
C CYS A 687 -14.97 -2.49 22.78
N VAL A 688 -15.50 -3.70 22.66
CA VAL A 688 -15.38 -4.76 23.66
C VAL A 688 -14.23 -5.67 23.22
N ILE A 689 -13.21 -5.82 24.07
CA ILE A 689 -12.04 -6.63 23.77
C ILE A 689 -12.00 -7.83 24.71
N ALA A 690 -12.02 -9.03 24.12
CA ALA A 690 -11.98 -10.30 24.84
C ALA A 690 -11.12 -11.30 24.04
N ARG A 691 -10.63 -12.35 24.72
CA ARG A 691 -9.83 -13.40 24.10
C ARG A 691 -10.57 -14.12 22.98
N ASP A 692 -11.86 -14.46 23.23
CA ASP A 692 -12.73 -15.11 22.27
C ASP A 692 -13.97 -14.23 22.05
N THR A 693 -14.11 -13.67 20.88
CA THR A 693 -15.22 -12.77 20.60
C THR A 693 -16.52 -13.50 20.24
N GLY A 694 -16.68 -14.77 20.24
CA GLY A 694 -17.93 -15.49 19.94
C GLY A 694 -18.77 -14.96 18.76
N VAL A 695 -18.40 -13.79 18.25
CA VAL A 695 -19.02 -13.05 17.13
C VAL A 695 -17.92 -12.82 16.13
N GLY A 696 -18.03 -13.39 14.96
CA GLY A 696 -17.07 -13.18 13.87
C GLY A 696 -16.85 -11.69 13.63
N ALA A 697 -15.66 -11.28 13.26
CA ALA A 697 -15.31 -9.93 12.87
C ALA A 697 -16.33 -9.43 11.82
N GLY A 698 -17.40 -8.80 12.28
CA GLY A 698 -18.47 -8.29 11.42
C GLY A 698 -17.88 -7.16 10.57
N SER A 699 -18.16 -7.16 9.29
CA SER A 699 -17.93 -6.00 8.43
C SER A 699 -18.43 -4.78 9.20
N GLY A 700 -17.63 -3.71 9.29
CA GLY A 700 -17.95 -2.53 10.11
C GLY A 700 -19.21 -1.76 9.71
N MET A 701 -20.19 -2.41 9.09
CA MET A 701 -21.47 -1.88 8.64
C MET A 701 -22.63 -2.72 9.20
N ASP A 702 -23.68 -2.08 9.66
CA ASP A 702 -24.94 -2.74 10.04
C ASP A 702 -25.77 -3.13 8.79
N ALA A 703 -26.88 -3.84 9.01
CA ALA A 703 -27.80 -4.25 7.93
C ALA A 703 -28.39 -3.07 7.12
N SER A 704 -28.28 -1.84 7.63
CA SER A 704 -28.73 -0.60 6.95
C SER A 704 -27.62 0.16 6.24
N GLY A 705 -26.37 -0.38 6.26
CA GLY A 705 -25.20 0.25 5.64
C GLY A 705 -24.62 1.41 6.48
N ARG A 706 -24.91 1.47 7.78
CA ARG A 706 -24.33 2.43 8.70
C ARG A 706 -23.17 1.80 9.46
N PRO A 707 -22.13 2.57 9.81
CA PRO A 707 -21.03 2.07 10.64
C PRO A 707 -21.53 1.56 11.98
N VAL A 708 -21.12 0.35 12.35
CA VAL A 708 -21.43 -0.23 13.68
C VAL A 708 -20.65 0.56 14.73
N ARG A 709 -21.33 1.18 15.68
CA ARG A 709 -20.73 1.99 16.74
C ARG A 709 -20.07 1.18 17.84
N VAL A 710 -20.51 -0.07 18.05
CA VAL A 710 -19.92 -1.00 19.03
C VAL A 710 -19.32 -2.18 18.27
N ARG A 711 -18.03 -2.45 18.49
CA ARG A 711 -17.32 -3.58 17.91
C ARG A 711 -16.90 -4.56 18.99
N SER A 712 -16.80 -5.85 18.64
CA SER A 712 -16.21 -6.87 19.49
C SER A 712 -14.99 -7.44 18.77
N LEU A 713 -13.80 -7.31 19.37
CA LEU A 713 -12.52 -7.66 18.74
C LEU A 713 -11.63 -8.43 19.72
N THR A 714 -10.67 -9.17 19.17
CA THR A 714 -9.57 -9.76 19.97
C THR A 714 -8.44 -8.74 20.15
N PRO A 715 -7.53 -8.94 21.11
CA PRO A 715 -6.34 -8.09 21.27
C PRO A 715 -5.49 -7.95 19.99
N GLU A 716 -5.44 -8.98 19.17
CA GLU A 716 -4.73 -8.97 17.88
C GLU A 716 -5.43 -8.05 16.86
N LEU A 717 -6.76 -8.19 16.70
CA LEU A 717 -7.53 -7.43 15.71
C LEU A 717 -7.75 -5.95 16.09
N VAL A 718 -7.50 -5.58 17.34
CA VAL A 718 -7.64 -4.19 17.79
C VAL A 718 -6.39 -3.35 17.54
N LYS A 719 -5.28 -3.97 17.14
CA LYS A 719 -4.02 -3.28 16.82
C LYS A 719 -4.23 -2.25 15.70
N GLY A 720 -3.66 -1.07 15.87
CA GLY A 720 -3.82 0.05 14.94
C GLY A 720 -5.17 0.78 14.99
N LEU A 721 -6.19 0.23 15.67
CA LEU A 721 -7.52 0.85 15.78
C LEU A 721 -7.63 1.72 17.04
N GLU A 722 -8.67 2.59 17.08
CA GLU A 722 -8.93 3.53 18.18
C GLU A 722 -10.41 3.62 18.47
N PHE A 723 -10.75 3.75 19.76
CA PHE A 723 -12.14 3.82 20.22
C PHE A 723 -12.29 4.81 21.37
N ASP A 724 -13.43 5.50 21.42
CA ASP A 724 -13.73 6.43 22.52
C ASP A 724 -13.94 5.69 23.84
N LEU A 725 -14.63 4.55 23.79
CA LEU A 725 -14.79 3.63 24.92
C LEU A 725 -14.16 2.28 24.61
N VAL A 726 -13.29 1.81 25.49
CA VAL A 726 -12.80 0.42 25.47
C VAL A 726 -13.26 -0.30 26.72
N VAL A 727 -13.85 -1.48 26.54
CA VAL A 727 -14.24 -2.39 27.61
C VAL A 727 -13.43 -3.67 27.47
N LEU A 728 -12.54 -3.94 28.42
CA LEU A 728 -11.77 -5.17 28.49
C LEU A 728 -12.50 -6.22 29.32
N ILE A 729 -12.61 -7.42 28.75
CA ILE A 729 -13.21 -8.56 29.46
C ILE A 729 -12.11 -9.54 29.85
N ASP A 730 -11.97 -9.84 31.14
CA ASP A 730 -11.01 -10.78 31.69
C ASP A 730 -9.59 -10.61 31.12
N PRO A 731 -8.95 -9.44 31.21
CA PRO A 731 -7.64 -9.21 30.59
C PRO A 731 -6.55 -10.18 31.08
N ALA A 732 -6.72 -10.79 32.24
CA ALA A 732 -5.84 -11.87 32.73
C ALA A 732 -5.88 -13.12 31.82
N SER A 733 -6.97 -13.32 31.06
CA SER A 733 -7.12 -14.43 30.13
C SER A 733 -6.37 -14.25 28.80
N PHE A 734 -5.87 -13.04 28.48
CA PHE A 734 -5.15 -12.77 27.24
C PHE A 734 -3.82 -13.52 27.10
N GLY A 735 -3.31 -14.09 28.17
CA GLY A 735 -2.11 -14.91 28.19
C GLY A 735 -1.16 -14.57 29.33
N ALA A 736 -0.14 -15.41 29.47
CA ALA A 736 0.93 -15.22 30.45
C ALA A 736 2.21 -14.68 29.80
N GLY A 737 3.15 -14.21 30.61
CA GLY A 737 4.45 -13.72 30.14
C GLY A 737 4.36 -12.43 29.33
N ILE A 738 5.32 -12.25 28.41
CA ILE A 738 5.47 -11.03 27.60
C ILE A 738 4.29 -10.86 26.65
N GLU A 739 3.87 -11.92 25.95
CA GLU A 739 2.77 -11.88 24.99
C GLU A 739 1.48 -11.39 25.65
N GLY A 740 1.08 -12.00 26.76
CA GLY A 740 -0.12 -11.57 27.48
C GLY A 740 -0.02 -10.15 28.07
N ALA A 741 1.16 -9.69 28.46
CA ALA A 741 1.37 -8.32 28.93
C ALA A 741 1.26 -7.31 27.79
N VAL A 742 1.81 -7.62 26.61
CA VAL A 742 1.71 -6.83 25.40
C VAL A 742 0.24 -6.72 24.94
N ASP A 743 -0.48 -7.84 24.89
CA ASP A 743 -1.88 -7.85 24.51
C ASP A 743 -2.75 -6.99 25.43
N ARG A 744 -2.53 -7.06 26.75
CA ARG A 744 -3.21 -6.19 27.72
C ARG A 744 -2.86 -4.72 27.51
N TYR A 745 -1.58 -4.41 27.34
CA TYR A 745 -1.10 -3.05 27.12
C TYR A 745 -1.67 -2.45 25.84
N VAL A 746 -1.61 -3.19 24.74
CA VAL A 746 -2.19 -2.80 23.45
C VAL A 746 -3.69 -2.54 23.61
N ALA A 747 -4.44 -3.47 24.18
CA ALA A 747 -5.89 -3.35 24.35
C ALA A 747 -6.27 -2.13 25.21
N MET A 748 -5.60 -1.89 26.33
CA MET A 748 -5.83 -0.72 27.19
C MET A 748 -5.59 0.59 26.44
N THR A 749 -4.49 0.69 25.71
CA THR A 749 -4.08 1.92 25.04
C THR A 749 -4.86 2.25 23.77
N ARG A 750 -5.84 1.43 23.38
CA ARG A 750 -6.82 1.74 22.32
C ARG A 750 -7.90 2.72 22.77
N ALA A 751 -8.05 2.94 24.09
CA ALA A 751 -9.01 3.89 24.64
C ALA A 751 -8.53 5.34 24.44
N THR A 752 -9.36 6.15 23.80
CA THR A 752 -9.07 7.57 23.60
C THR A 752 -9.79 8.49 24.58
N GLN A 753 -10.82 7.99 25.26
CA GLN A 753 -11.54 8.75 26.29
C GLN A 753 -11.74 7.95 27.58
N ARG A 754 -12.28 6.73 27.50
CA ARG A 754 -12.67 5.93 28.65
C ARG A 754 -12.24 4.48 28.52
N LEU A 755 -11.65 3.97 29.59
CA LEU A 755 -11.31 2.56 29.75
C LEU A 755 -12.15 1.95 30.89
N VAL A 756 -12.69 0.77 30.63
CA VAL A 756 -13.40 -0.05 31.62
C VAL A 756 -12.81 -1.47 31.61
N ILE A 757 -12.52 -2.01 32.78
CA ILE A 757 -11.99 -3.37 32.94
C ILE A 757 -13.02 -4.19 33.70
N LEU A 758 -13.51 -5.26 33.06
CA LEU A 758 -14.50 -6.16 33.62
C LEU A 758 -13.90 -7.54 33.86
N THR A 759 -14.20 -8.12 35.00
CA THR A 759 -13.75 -9.47 35.36
C THR A 759 -14.93 -10.40 35.60
N SER A 760 -14.80 -11.64 35.13
CA SER A 760 -15.68 -12.73 35.55
C SER A 760 -15.41 -13.03 37.01
N ALA A 761 -16.47 -13.16 37.84
CA ALA A 761 -16.35 -13.42 39.27
C ALA A 761 -15.78 -14.80 39.58
#